data_b61b200a7da47046f46fd7a62d92e204
#
_entry.id   b61b200a7da47046f46fd7a62d92e204
#
_cell.length_a   1.000
_cell.length_b   1.000
_cell.length_c   1.000
_cell.angle_alpha   90.00
_cell.angle_beta   90.00
_cell.angle_gamma   90.00
#
_symmetry.space_group_name_H-M   'P 1'
#
loop_
_entity.id
_entity.type
_entity.pdbx_description
1 polymer ?
#
loop_
_entity_poly.entity_id
_entity_poly.type
_entity_poly.pdbx_seq_one_letter_code
_entity_poly.pdbx_strand_id
1 'polypeptide(L)'
;MKNNWILPNTGFERVTATISGMQKVSRLLSVNYRTSYTWRQSDNLPALGYSSNSISYFLIFQNPNVNLDWYRPMWKKGEENVTQLQPFSKLIGNPYVTLYESLNPTEKHATISMISANLKLSNHFDFMVRSALQMEIDMREQHRPMSDVIYPKGYFKKQNIFNYELNSDILLTYHNSFLDGVTLNAAVGGNMMTSKLDMLSNAANGLITPGVYKLANAISAIEFNQKILNKRVNSVYFTANLAYKNKLFLDISGRNDWSSTLPERNNSFFYSSVSASVLFNEWFNMPREINLLKLRASWAQVGNDTDPYKTSRYYETTNFAGSVKLPTTLFNADFKPEISTNYEVGMDIRTFGNRLNVDFAYYYNRTKNQILDAPMDPTTGYSKATINSGTVQNMGFEVALNFIPVITNDFRWTSRVNWSKNKNKILSLSKSADENQLISKIGGASIIGRVGGTIGDIWGYKLKRTTDGQVIVDASGLPVTTDEIEYVGCAYPGWKAGWYNEFKYKNFTLGILLDGQHGGKIYSTTNAKLGIQGKSKATLNGRLPGTPLYISGDDSRLAQAGLLPMGGTYIIAPGVVANSDGSYTPNTKPVTAQVYYGEYYKVENVETNLFDASFLKIREVRLEYVFTKRQLRKTPLSSASIALYGRNLFCFTDYPVFDPETGALNGGNIVPGVEAGSLPTTRSMGVSLNVSF
;
A
#
# COMPACT_ATOMS: atom_id res chain seq x y z
N MET A 1 -6.71 -0.54 22.82
CA MET A 1 -5.41 -0.90 22.20
C MET A 1 -4.53 0.32 22.25
N LYS A 2 -3.32 0.17 22.82
CA LYS A 2 -2.26 1.20 22.78
C LYS A 2 -1.09 0.62 22.00
N ASN A 3 -0.52 1.39 21.09
CA ASN A 3 0.61 0.99 20.27
C ASN A 3 1.64 2.13 20.25
N ASN A 4 2.84 1.85 20.71
CA ASN A 4 3.98 2.75 20.61
C ASN A 4 4.85 2.29 19.43
N TRP A 5 5.29 3.24 18.63
CA TRP A 5 6.14 2.93 17.46
C TRP A 5 7.62 3.03 17.81
N ILE A 6 8.47 2.80 16.82
CA ILE A 6 9.94 2.79 16.99
C ILE A 6 10.51 4.17 17.36
N LEU A 7 9.89 5.25 16.91
CA LEU A 7 10.32 6.61 17.23
C LEU A 7 9.70 7.06 18.55
N PRO A 8 10.46 7.75 19.41
CA PRO A 8 9.92 8.36 20.60
C PRO A 8 8.73 9.28 20.30
N ASN A 9 7.81 9.42 21.24
CA ASN A 9 6.63 10.29 21.14
C ASN A 9 5.73 9.98 19.93
N THR A 10 5.71 8.72 19.46
CA THR A 10 4.87 8.27 18.36
C THR A 10 4.06 7.04 18.73
N GLY A 11 2.92 6.87 18.08
CA GLY A 11 2.03 5.74 18.34
C GLY A 11 0.57 6.15 18.23
N PHE A 12 -0.32 5.29 18.70
CA PHE A 12 -1.75 5.60 18.77
C PHE A 12 -2.47 4.81 19.86
N GLU A 13 -3.58 5.34 20.32
CA GLU A 13 -4.56 4.66 21.15
C GLU A 13 -5.85 4.43 20.34
N ARG A 14 -6.50 3.30 20.56
CA ARG A 14 -7.77 2.98 19.93
C ARG A 14 -8.69 2.22 20.89
N VAL A 15 -9.94 2.68 20.95
CA VAL A 15 -11.04 2.00 21.62
C VAL A 15 -12.11 1.70 20.58
N THR A 16 -12.62 0.47 20.58
CA THR A 16 -13.75 0.07 19.72
C THR A 16 -14.80 -0.61 20.59
N ALA A 17 -16.02 -0.12 20.51
CA ALA A 17 -17.19 -0.73 21.13
C ALA A 17 -18.16 -1.18 20.03
N THR A 18 -18.68 -2.39 20.13
CA THR A 18 -19.66 -2.93 19.18
C THR A 18 -20.84 -3.50 19.93
N ILE A 19 -22.04 -3.11 19.52
CA ILE A 19 -23.30 -3.64 19.98
C ILE A 19 -24.03 -4.20 18.77
N SER A 20 -24.52 -5.43 18.88
CA SER A 20 -25.33 -6.06 17.85
C SER A 20 -26.41 -6.92 18.48
N GLY A 21 -27.54 -7.03 17.80
CA GLY A 21 -28.62 -7.89 18.26
C GLY A 21 -29.63 -8.15 17.16
N MET A 22 -30.46 -9.16 17.42
CA MET A 22 -31.62 -9.49 16.60
C MET A 22 -32.84 -9.60 17.53
N GLN A 23 -33.87 -8.83 17.19
CA GLN A 23 -35.15 -8.85 17.90
C GLN A 23 -36.22 -9.43 16.98
N LYS A 24 -36.84 -10.50 17.41
CA LYS A 24 -38.09 -10.99 16.80
C LYS A 24 -39.24 -10.17 17.35
N VAL A 25 -39.77 -9.26 16.54
CA VAL A 25 -40.90 -8.38 16.91
C VAL A 25 -42.21 -9.17 16.83
N SER A 26 -42.32 -10.06 15.83
CA SER A 26 -43.45 -10.99 15.67
C SER A 26 -43.01 -12.26 14.98
N ARG A 27 -43.97 -13.15 14.68
CA ARG A 27 -43.67 -14.38 13.89
C ARG A 27 -43.23 -14.04 12.45
N LEU A 28 -43.61 -12.87 11.95
CA LEU A 28 -43.33 -12.45 10.58
C LEU A 28 -42.21 -11.41 10.48
N LEU A 29 -41.94 -10.62 11.53
CA LEU A 29 -41.00 -9.50 11.52
C LEU A 29 -39.84 -9.73 12.47
N SER A 30 -38.64 -9.65 11.93
CA SER A 30 -37.39 -9.59 12.71
C SER A 30 -36.61 -8.33 12.35
N VAL A 31 -35.99 -7.71 13.35
CA VAL A 31 -35.14 -6.54 13.21
C VAL A 31 -33.73 -6.91 13.68
N ASN A 32 -32.74 -6.70 12.81
CA ASN A 32 -31.33 -6.84 13.15
C ASN A 32 -30.70 -5.46 13.23
N TYR A 33 -29.84 -5.25 14.21
CA TYR A 33 -29.07 -4.05 14.35
C TYR A 33 -27.64 -4.36 14.72
N ARG A 34 -26.72 -3.54 14.24
CA ARG A 34 -25.30 -3.56 14.60
C ARG A 34 -24.78 -2.14 14.56
N THR A 35 -24.12 -1.73 15.63
CA THR A 35 -23.40 -0.44 15.69
C THR A 35 -22.03 -0.69 16.26
N SER A 36 -21.01 -0.19 15.58
CA SER A 36 -19.63 -0.21 16.00
C SER A 36 -19.09 1.21 16.00
N TYR A 37 -18.65 1.66 17.15
CA TYR A 37 -17.99 2.96 17.32
C TYR A 37 -16.51 2.73 17.60
N THR A 38 -15.66 3.47 16.91
CA THR A 38 -14.20 3.45 17.09
C THR A 38 -13.71 4.87 17.35
N TRP A 39 -13.04 5.06 18.46
CA TRP A 39 -12.23 6.22 18.75
C TRP A 39 -10.75 5.87 18.57
N ARG A 40 -10.01 6.76 17.93
CA ARG A 40 -8.56 6.64 17.73
C ARG A 40 -7.91 7.99 17.90
N GLN A 41 -6.83 8.03 18.69
CA GLN A 41 -6.01 9.23 18.93
C GLN A 41 -4.55 8.92 18.72
N SER A 42 -3.81 9.89 18.22
CA SER A 42 -2.34 9.90 18.19
C SER A 42 -1.86 11.33 18.47
N ASP A 43 -0.95 11.46 19.44
CA ASP A 43 -0.34 12.76 19.74
C ASP A 43 0.67 13.17 18.69
N ASN A 44 1.24 12.19 17.97
CA ASN A 44 2.14 12.43 16.85
C ASN A 44 2.15 11.28 15.84
N LEU A 45 1.72 11.56 14.63
CA LEU A 45 1.99 10.73 13.45
C LEU A 45 3.27 11.27 12.79
N PRO A 46 4.41 10.54 12.82
CA PRO A 46 5.67 11.06 12.31
C PRO A 46 5.57 11.33 10.81
N ALA A 47 6.19 12.41 10.36
CA ALA A 47 6.36 12.67 8.95
C ALA A 47 7.24 11.58 8.32
N LEU A 48 6.83 11.11 7.13
CA LEU A 48 7.52 10.08 6.36
C LEU A 48 8.10 10.68 5.07
N GLY A 49 8.98 9.91 4.46
CA GLY A 49 9.55 10.27 3.16
C GLY A 49 10.77 11.18 3.26
N TYR A 50 11.23 11.60 2.08
CA TYR A 50 12.39 12.45 1.91
C TYR A 50 12.00 13.93 2.11
N SER A 51 11.82 14.31 3.38
CA SER A 51 11.46 15.67 3.79
C SER A 51 12.27 16.08 5.00
N SER A 52 12.74 17.33 5.05
CA SER A 52 13.52 17.88 6.18
C SER A 52 12.78 17.81 7.54
N ASN A 53 11.47 17.58 7.54
CA ASN A 53 10.65 17.35 8.73
C ASN A 53 10.53 15.85 9.09
N SER A 54 11.27 14.96 8.44
CA SER A 54 11.28 13.54 8.76
C SER A 54 12.58 13.11 9.43
N ILE A 55 12.50 12.13 10.31
CA ILE A 55 13.70 11.52 10.93
C ILE A 55 14.55 10.79 9.89
N SER A 56 13.92 10.23 8.83
CA SER A 56 14.66 9.62 7.72
C SER A 56 15.62 10.61 7.07
N TYR A 57 15.19 11.86 6.88
CA TYR A 57 16.05 12.92 6.33
C TYR A 57 17.24 13.22 7.25
N PHE A 58 17.00 13.36 8.56
CA PHE A 58 18.07 13.53 9.53
C PHE A 58 19.08 12.38 9.47
N LEU A 59 18.62 11.12 9.47
CA LEU A 59 19.48 9.93 9.43
C LEU A 59 20.30 9.86 8.13
N ILE A 60 19.74 10.30 7.00
CA ILE A 60 20.42 10.32 5.71
C ILE A 60 21.55 11.36 5.71
N PHE A 61 21.33 12.56 6.23
CA PHE A 61 22.28 13.66 6.10
C PHE A 61 23.22 13.85 7.28
N GLN A 62 22.87 13.32 8.46
CA GLN A 62 23.75 13.43 9.62
C GLN A 62 24.88 12.40 9.56
N ASN A 63 26.12 12.85 9.85
CA ASN A 63 27.28 11.96 9.86
C ASN A 63 27.19 10.90 10.98
N PRO A 64 27.65 9.65 10.74
CA PRO A 64 27.52 8.56 11.73
C PRO A 64 28.33 8.78 13.03
N ASN A 65 29.38 9.59 13.00
CA ASN A 65 30.23 9.91 14.16
C ASN A 65 29.69 11.02 15.06
N VAL A 66 28.52 11.59 14.74
CA VAL A 66 27.92 12.65 15.55
C VAL A 66 27.20 12.03 16.73
N ASN A 67 27.53 12.55 17.94
CA ASN A 67 26.82 12.18 19.15
C ASN A 67 25.47 12.91 19.20
N LEU A 68 24.37 12.16 19.33
CA LEU A 68 23.02 12.71 19.42
C LEU A 68 22.80 13.58 20.67
N ASP A 69 23.59 13.38 21.73
CA ASP A 69 23.51 14.23 22.95
C ASP A 69 23.82 15.70 22.66
N TRP A 70 24.57 15.98 21.59
CA TRP A 70 24.82 17.35 21.17
C TRP A 70 23.56 18.08 20.68
N TYR A 71 22.51 17.36 20.31
CA TYR A 71 21.21 17.88 19.91
C TYR A 71 20.17 17.88 21.05
N ARG A 72 20.46 17.18 22.17
CA ARG A 72 19.50 16.94 23.25
C ARG A 72 18.92 18.20 23.89
N PRO A 73 19.65 19.35 24.02
CA PRO A 73 19.07 20.58 24.50
C PRO A 73 17.93 21.15 23.66
N MET A 74 17.70 20.64 22.45
CA MET A 74 16.73 21.08 21.45
C MET A 74 16.87 22.54 21.02
N TRP A 75 16.96 23.48 21.99
CA TRP A 75 16.97 24.92 21.78
C TRP A 75 18.31 25.54 22.17
N LYS A 76 18.63 26.67 21.57
CA LYS A 76 19.70 27.52 22.08
C LYS A 76 19.30 28.10 23.41
N LYS A 77 20.23 28.16 24.36
CA LYS A 77 20.01 28.69 25.71
C LYS A 77 19.53 30.15 25.64
N GLY A 78 18.36 30.42 26.24
CA GLY A 78 17.72 31.74 26.25
C GLY A 78 16.89 32.04 24.98
N GLU A 79 16.82 31.11 24.04
CA GLU A 79 16.01 31.22 22.84
C GLU A 79 15.07 29.99 22.69
N GLU A 80 14.56 29.49 23.82
CA GLU A 80 13.67 28.34 23.91
C GLU A 80 12.40 28.60 23.08
N ASN A 81 12.00 27.61 22.27
CA ASN A 81 10.91 27.68 21.29
C ASN A 81 11.11 28.69 20.13
N VAL A 82 12.24 29.42 20.08
CA VAL A 82 12.56 30.39 19.03
C VAL A 82 13.61 29.86 18.07
N THR A 83 14.75 29.38 18.62
CA THR A 83 15.87 28.94 17.78
C THR A 83 16.32 27.55 18.20
N GLN A 84 16.12 26.58 17.30
CA GLN A 84 16.57 25.21 17.54
C GLN A 84 18.11 25.12 17.49
N LEU A 85 18.65 24.21 18.29
CA LEU A 85 20.08 23.91 18.32
C LEU A 85 20.42 23.02 17.12
N GLN A 86 21.16 23.56 16.16
CA GLN A 86 21.63 22.89 14.95
C GLN A 86 23.16 23.00 14.88
N PRO A 87 23.92 22.10 15.56
CA PRO A 87 25.37 22.26 15.74
C PRO A 87 26.17 22.26 14.45
N PHE A 88 25.67 21.61 13.37
CA PHE A 88 26.47 21.38 12.15
C PHE A 88 25.89 22.02 10.91
N SER A 89 24.55 22.08 10.78
CA SER A 89 23.92 22.60 9.57
C SER A 89 22.52 23.12 9.85
N LYS A 90 22.20 24.30 9.33
CA LYS A 90 20.85 24.86 9.38
C LYS A 90 19.87 24.16 8.40
N LEU A 91 20.38 23.33 7.51
CA LEU A 91 19.56 22.58 6.55
C LEU A 91 19.00 21.28 7.14
N ILE A 92 19.51 20.87 8.30
CA ILE A 92 19.09 19.65 9.00
C ILE A 92 18.45 20.03 10.33
N GLY A 93 17.18 19.74 10.50
CA GLY A 93 16.47 20.00 11.75
C GLY A 93 17.04 19.19 12.91
N ASN A 94 16.94 19.73 14.13
CA ASN A 94 17.26 18.99 15.34
C ASN A 94 16.31 17.80 15.47
N PRO A 95 16.80 16.56 15.62
CA PRO A 95 15.96 15.36 15.65
C PRO A 95 15.00 15.34 16.85
N TYR A 96 15.40 15.93 17.98
CA TYR A 96 14.51 16.02 19.15
C TYR A 96 13.41 17.07 18.93
N VAL A 97 13.69 18.19 18.27
CA VAL A 97 12.66 19.16 17.86
C VAL A 97 11.69 18.50 16.86
N THR A 98 12.21 17.72 15.92
CA THR A 98 11.37 16.97 14.97
C THR A 98 10.43 15.98 15.67
N LEU A 99 10.90 15.31 16.73
CA LEU A 99 10.11 14.28 17.43
C LEU A 99 9.18 14.82 18.50
N TYR A 100 9.50 15.94 19.15
CA TYR A 100 8.77 16.43 20.30
C TYR A 100 8.04 17.75 20.09
N GLU A 101 8.38 18.50 19.03
CA GLU A 101 7.78 19.81 18.74
C GLU A 101 7.14 19.88 17.34
N SER A 102 7.72 19.21 16.34
CA SER A 102 7.14 19.16 14.99
C SER A 102 6.08 18.05 14.89
N LEU A 103 4.95 18.26 15.59
CA LEU A 103 3.95 17.25 15.82
C LEU A 103 2.85 17.22 14.75
N ASN A 104 2.24 16.05 14.59
CA ASN A 104 1.05 15.85 13.77
C ASN A 104 -0.03 15.11 14.58
N PRO A 105 -0.69 15.79 15.55
CA PRO A 105 -1.78 15.20 16.32
C PRO A 105 -2.97 14.86 15.45
N THR A 106 -3.65 13.77 15.78
CA THR A 106 -4.88 13.37 15.11
C THR A 106 -5.83 12.71 16.08
N GLU A 107 -7.11 13.03 15.96
CA GLU A 107 -8.20 12.37 16.67
C GLU A 107 -9.28 11.99 15.68
N LYS A 108 -9.73 10.74 15.73
CA LYS A 108 -10.67 10.18 14.78
C LYS A 108 -11.80 9.44 15.50
N HIS A 109 -13.02 9.77 15.12
CA HIS A 109 -14.24 9.11 15.53
C HIS A 109 -14.88 8.46 14.31
N ALA A 110 -15.09 7.15 14.34
CA ALA A 110 -15.72 6.42 13.25
C ALA A 110 -16.90 5.59 13.78
N THR A 111 -18.01 5.65 13.09
CA THR A 111 -19.20 4.86 13.41
C THR A 111 -19.61 4.07 12.17
N ILE A 112 -19.86 2.77 12.36
CA ILE A 112 -20.49 1.90 11.36
C ILE A 112 -21.74 1.35 12.00
N SER A 113 -22.90 1.74 11.47
CA SER A 113 -24.21 1.34 11.97
C SER A 113 -25.02 0.68 10.87
N MET A 114 -25.71 -0.39 11.17
CA MET A 114 -26.62 -1.07 10.25
C MET A 114 -27.89 -1.44 11.00
N ILE A 115 -29.02 -1.19 10.37
CA ILE A 115 -30.34 -1.70 10.78
C ILE A 115 -30.99 -2.40 9.59
N SER A 116 -31.59 -3.54 9.81
CA SER A 116 -32.40 -4.22 8.79
C SER A 116 -33.67 -4.80 9.42
N ALA A 117 -34.76 -4.63 8.71
CA ALA A 117 -36.05 -5.25 9.01
C ALA A 117 -36.32 -6.31 7.96
N ASN A 118 -36.58 -7.55 8.40
CA ASN A 118 -36.90 -8.68 7.54
C ASN A 118 -38.34 -9.10 7.84
N LEU A 119 -39.18 -9.03 6.84
CA LEU A 119 -40.59 -9.38 6.89
C LEU A 119 -40.85 -10.64 6.08
N LYS A 120 -41.29 -11.70 6.74
CA LYS A 120 -41.74 -12.91 6.07
C LYS A 120 -43.15 -12.70 5.54
N LEU A 121 -43.29 -12.46 4.22
CA LEU A 121 -44.57 -12.23 3.58
C LEU A 121 -45.41 -13.50 3.42
N SER A 122 -44.72 -14.61 3.11
CA SER A 122 -45.31 -15.93 2.99
C SER A 122 -44.24 -17.02 3.23
N ASN A 123 -44.59 -18.27 2.97
CA ASN A 123 -43.60 -19.37 3.01
C ASN A 123 -42.58 -19.30 1.84
N HIS A 124 -42.81 -18.46 0.85
CA HIS A 124 -41.99 -18.35 -0.34
C HIS A 124 -41.41 -16.96 -0.57
N PHE A 125 -41.90 -15.95 0.13
CA PHE A 125 -41.49 -14.57 -0.06
C PHE A 125 -41.01 -13.91 1.23
N ASP A 126 -39.83 -13.37 1.20
CA ASP A 126 -39.27 -12.49 2.23
C ASP A 126 -38.99 -11.10 1.66
N PHE A 127 -39.30 -10.09 2.47
CA PHE A 127 -39.01 -8.70 2.13
C PHE A 127 -38.07 -8.10 3.17
N MET A 128 -37.02 -7.46 2.70
CA MET A 128 -36.03 -6.82 3.56
C MET A 128 -35.90 -5.32 3.21
N VAL A 129 -35.84 -4.50 4.25
CA VAL A 129 -35.34 -3.13 4.17
C VAL A 129 -34.12 -3.02 5.07
N ARG A 130 -33.06 -2.45 4.54
CA ARG A 130 -31.78 -2.27 5.26
C ARG A 130 -31.24 -0.87 5.02
N SER A 131 -30.69 -0.26 6.07
CA SER A 131 -29.89 0.95 5.96
C SER A 131 -28.59 0.78 6.73
N ALA A 132 -27.47 1.13 6.09
CA ALA A 132 -26.15 1.08 6.67
C ALA A 132 -25.49 2.45 6.52
N LEU A 133 -25.02 3.00 7.65
CA LEU A 133 -24.31 4.27 7.74
C LEU A 133 -22.87 4.01 8.17
N GLN A 134 -21.92 4.47 7.38
CA GLN A 134 -20.53 4.65 7.78
C GLN A 134 -20.28 6.16 7.91
N MET A 135 -19.84 6.61 9.07
CA MET A 135 -19.55 8.02 9.35
C MET A 135 -18.21 8.17 10.05
N GLU A 136 -17.46 9.18 9.66
CA GLU A 136 -16.14 9.44 10.18
C GLU A 136 -15.94 10.95 10.39
N ILE A 137 -15.43 11.33 11.56
CA ILE A 137 -14.92 12.67 11.88
C ILE A 137 -13.42 12.50 12.17
N ASP A 138 -12.57 13.13 11.37
CA ASP A 138 -11.12 13.06 11.47
C ASP A 138 -10.58 14.48 11.67
N MET A 139 -10.06 14.75 12.87
CA MET A 139 -9.49 16.02 13.28
C MET A 139 -7.98 15.90 13.31
N ARG A 140 -7.29 16.74 12.54
CA ARG A 140 -5.84 16.72 12.39
C ARG A 140 -5.25 18.08 12.67
N GLU A 141 -4.09 18.08 13.29
CA GLU A 141 -3.28 19.27 13.47
C GLU A 141 -1.87 19.05 12.96
N GLN A 142 -1.19 20.14 12.61
CA GLN A 142 0.24 20.16 12.31
C GLN A 142 0.87 21.32 13.08
N HIS A 143 1.82 21.00 13.92
CA HIS A 143 2.61 21.95 14.68
C HIS A 143 4.01 22.00 14.10
N ARG A 144 4.52 23.20 13.79
CA ARG A 144 5.92 23.43 13.44
C ARG A 144 6.42 24.60 14.25
N PRO A 145 7.48 24.40 15.05
CA PRO A 145 8.03 25.47 15.88
C PRO A 145 8.71 26.53 15.04
N MET A 146 9.02 27.68 15.63
CA MET A 146 9.92 28.64 15.02
C MET A 146 11.28 27.99 14.79
N SER A 147 12.01 28.50 13.80
CA SER A 147 13.26 27.92 13.25
C SER A 147 13.13 26.53 12.61
N ASP A 148 11.91 26.03 12.37
CA ASP A 148 11.73 24.86 11.50
C ASP A 148 12.34 25.11 10.13
N VAL A 149 12.96 24.09 9.53
CA VAL A 149 13.70 24.22 8.27
C VAL A 149 12.82 24.66 7.11
N ILE A 150 11.55 24.22 7.08
CA ILE A 150 10.57 24.60 6.03
C ILE A 150 9.77 25.83 6.46
N TYR A 151 9.45 25.96 7.75
CA TYR A 151 8.62 27.01 8.33
C TYR A 151 9.41 27.85 9.35
N PRO A 152 10.36 28.71 8.92
CA PRO A 152 11.25 29.40 9.86
C PRO A 152 10.53 30.30 10.87
N LYS A 153 9.34 30.77 10.54
CA LYS A 153 8.47 31.58 11.42
C LYS A 153 7.43 30.76 12.20
N GLY A 154 7.58 29.44 12.19
CA GLY A 154 6.58 28.52 12.74
C GLY A 154 5.38 28.30 11.82
N TYR A 155 4.59 27.29 12.10
CA TYR A 155 3.38 26.95 11.35
C TYR A 155 2.40 26.18 12.21
N PHE A 156 1.13 26.49 12.04
CA PHE A 156 0.04 25.73 12.63
C PHE A 156 -1.06 25.49 11.60
N LYS A 157 -1.48 24.24 11.48
CA LYS A 157 -2.62 23.85 10.62
C LYS A 157 -3.62 23.06 11.42
N LYS A 158 -4.90 23.37 11.25
CA LYS A 158 -6.02 22.59 11.74
C LYS A 158 -6.89 22.14 10.57
N GLN A 159 -7.21 20.84 10.54
CA GLN A 159 -8.02 20.24 9.47
C GLN A 159 -9.11 19.38 10.10
N ASN A 160 -10.36 19.66 9.74
CA ASN A 160 -11.52 18.88 10.10
C ASN A 160 -12.06 18.20 8.84
N ILE A 161 -12.20 16.88 8.88
CA ILE A 161 -12.71 16.07 7.79
C ILE A 161 -13.94 15.34 8.30
N PHE A 162 -15.08 15.64 7.72
CA PHE A 162 -16.32 14.91 7.92
C PHE A 162 -16.60 14.08 6.68
N ASN A 163 -16.76 12.78 6.87
CA ASN A 163 -17.06 11.85 5.78
C ASN A 163 -18.18 10.92 6.20
N TYR A 164 -19.19 10.73 5.34
CA TYR A 164 -20.16 9.67 5.52
C TYR A 164 -20.55 8.99 4.22
N GLU A 165 -20.96 7.74 4.34
CA GLU A 165 -21.62 6.96 3.30
C GLU A 165 -22.85 6.29 3.89
N LEU A 166 -23.99 6.53 3.26
CA LEU A 166 -25.27 5.93 3.60
C LEU A 166 -25.73 5.05 2.45
N ASN A 167 -25.89 3.76 2.74
CA ASN A 167 -26.43 2.75 1.83
C ASN A 167 -27.81 2.30 2.32
N SER A 168 -28.82 2.43 1.50
CA SER A 168 -30.18 1.96 1.79
C SER A 168 -30.63 0.98 0.73
N ASP A 169 -31.06 -0.20 1.16
CA ASP A 169 -31.47 -1.32 0.30
C ASP A 169 -32.91 -1.72 0.57
N ILE A 170 -33.59 -2.10 -0.50
CA ILE A 170 -34.82 -2.88 -0.45
C ILE A 170 -34.60 -4.17 -1.23
N LEU A 171 -35.10 -5.28 -0.73
CA LEU A 171 -34.89 -6.61 -1.35
C LEU A 171 -36.15 -7.45 -1.18
N LEU A 172 -36.68 -7.96 -2.27
CA LEU A 172 -37.70 -8.99 -2.29
C LEU A 172 -37.05 -10.31 -2.72
N THR A 173 -37.14 -11.32 -1.86
CA THR A 173 -36.58 -12.65 -2.11
C THR A 173 -37.70 -13.66 -2.27
N TYR A 174 -37.64 -14.47 -3.31
CA TYR A 174 -38.45 -15.65 -3.52
C TYR A 174 -37.61 -16.89 -3.29
N HIS A 175 -38.11 -17.85 -2.51
CA HIS A 175 -37.46 -19.14 -2.33
C HIS A 175 -38.49 -20.27 -2.41
N ASN A 176 -38.11 -21.32 -3.14
CA ASN A 176 -38.97 -22.50 -3.28
C ASN A 176 -38.11 -23.74 -3.60
N SER A 177 -38.63 -24.88 -3.15
CA SER A 177 -38.11 -26.19 -3.53
C SER A 177 -39.19 -26.91 -4.33
N PHE A 178 -38.89 -27.18 -5.60
CA PHE A 178 -39.79 -27.86 -6.52
C PHE A 178 -39.64 -29.38 -6.43
N LEU A 179 -40.59 -30.09 -6.99
CA LEU A 179 -40.46 -31.54 -7.21
C LEU A 179 -39.17 -31.84 -7.97
N ASP A 180 -38.59 -33.05 -7.80
CA ASP A 180 -37.33 -33.50 -8.42
C ASP A 180 -36.03 -32.83 -7.89
N GLY A 181 -36.09 -32.14 -6.75
CA GLY A 181 -34.91 -31.68 -6.04
C GLY A 181 -34.30 -30.39 -6.63
N VAL A 182 -35.08 -29.57 -7.34
CA VAL A 182 -34.67 -28.22 -7.77
C VAL A 182 -35.03 -27.22 -6.67
N THR A 183 -34.06 -26.45 -6.20
CA THR A 183 -34.25 -25.32 -5.28
C THR A 183 -33.91 -24.03 -6.00
N LEU A 184 -34.81 -23.04 -5.91
CA LEU A 184 -34.62 -21.70 -6.46
C LEU A 184 -34.67 -20.68 -5.31
N ASN A 185 -33.63 -19.84 -5.24
CA ASN A 185 -33.64 -18.60 -4.49
C ASN A 185 -33.40 -17.46 -5.47
N ALA A 186 -34.41 -16.59 -5.66
CA ALA A 186 -34.31 -15.45 -6.55
C ALA A 186 -34.61 -14.18 -5.77
N ALA A 187 -33.89 -13.12 -6.03
CA ALA A 187 -34.14 -11.85 -5.40
C ALA A 187 -34.05 -10.69 -6.40
N VAL A 188 -34.87 -9.68 -6.20
CA VAL A 188 -34.80 -8.40 -6.89
C VAL A 188 -34.74 -7.28 -5.86
N GLY A 189 -33.88 -6.32 -6.08
CA GLY A 189 -33.67 -5.25 -5.12
C GLY A 189 -33.27 -3.92 -5.74
N GLY A 190 -33.34 -2.89 -4.93
CA GLY A 190 -32.85 -1.56 -5.23
C GLY A 190 -31.92 -1.07 -4.12
N ASN A 191 -30.90 -0.34 -4.50
CA ASN A 191 -29.96 0.29 -3.57
C ASN A 191 -29.82 1.77 -3.90
N MET A 192 -29.71 2.59 -2.87
CA MET A 192 -29.37 3.99 -2.96
C MET A 192 -28.16 4.24 -2.06
N MET A 193 -27.03 4.61 -2.66
CA MET A 193 -25.82 5.04 -1.96
C MET A 193 -25.69 6.55 -2.07
N THR A 194 -25.43 7.21 -0.95
CA THR A 194 -25.09 8.63 -0.88
C THR A 194 -23.84 8.79 -0.03
N SER A 195 -22.85 9.48 -0.54
CA SER A 195 -21.66 9.83 0.23
C SER A 195 -21.36 11.32 0.16
N LYS A 196 -20.81 11.84 1.25
CA LYS A 196 -20.34 13.21 1.36
C LYS A 196 -18.99 13.23 2.06
N LEU A 197 -18.06 13.99 1.50
CA LEU A 197 -16.83 14.40 2.18
C LEU A 197 -16.88 15.92 2.29
N ASP A 198 -16.68 16.45 3.51
CA ASP A 198 -16.57 17.88 3.80
C ASP A 198 -15.30 18.10 4.59
N MET A 199 -14.30 18.72 3.96
CA MET A 199 -13.00 18.98 4.55
C MET A 199 -12.79 20.49 4.64
N LEU A 200 -12.55 20.97 5.85
CA LEU A 200 -12.12 22.34 6.13
C LEU A 200 -10.70 22.32 6.68
N SER A 201 -9.81 23.07 6.07
CA SER A 201 -8.41 23.19 6.45
C SER A 201 -8.04 24.66 6.60
N ASN A 202 -7.52 25.03 7.77
CA ASN A 202 -7.07 26.39 8.10
C ASN A 202 -5.60 26.32 8.53
N ALA A 203 -4.77 27.26 8.04
CA ALA A 203 -3.36 27.29 8.37
C ALA A 203 -2.87 28.71 8.69
N ALA A 204 -2.13 28.82 9.77
CA ALA A 204 -1.34 29.99 10.15
C ALA A 204 0.09 29.79 9.64
N ASN A 205 0.48 30.54 8.61
CA ASN A 205 1.82 30.51 8.05
C ASN A 205 2.68 31.57 8.73
N GLY A 206 3.28 31.19 9.86
CA GLY A 206 3.99 32.05 10.81
C GLY A 206 3.19 32.34 12.07
N LEU A 207 3.87 32.34 13.21
CA LEU A 207 3.32 32.50 14.55
C LEU A 207 3.87 33.78 15.20
N ILE A 208 3.06 34.51 15.93
CA ILE A 208 3.48 35.71 16.70
C ILE A 208 4.26 35.26 17.95
N THR A 209 3.66 34.38 18.72
CA THR A 209 4.24 33.88 19.98
C THR A 209 4.77 32.46 19.78
N PRO A 210 6.06 32.21 20.08
CA PRO A 210 6.64 30.87 19.99
C PRO A 210 5.93 29.84 20.84
N GLY A 211 5.81 28.59 20.37
CA GLY A 211 5.21 27.49 21.13
C GLY A 211 3.68 27.55 21.30
N VAL A 212 3.01 28.58 20.77
CA VAL A 212 1.55 28.73 20.87
C VAL A 212 0.92 28.34 19.53
N TYR A 213 0.40 27.12 19.43
CA TYR A 213 -0.20 26.56 18.22
C TYR A 213 -1.71 26.80 18.18
N LYS A 214 -2.09 28.01 17.75
CA LYS A 214 -3.49 28.47 17.60
C LYS A 214 -3.62 29.33 16.34
N LEU A 215 -4.75 29.26 15.65
CA LEU A 215 -5.02 30.09 14.47
C LEU A 215 -5.00 31.61 14.83
N ALA A 216 -5.46 31.97 16.02
CA ALA A 216 -5.42 33.35 16.48
C ALA A 216 -4.00 33.90 16.73
N ASN A 217 -2.97 33.03 16.73
CA ASN A 217 -1.56 33.41 16.87
C ASN A 217 -0.86 33.60 15.51
N ALA A 218 -1.63 33.72 14.42
CA ALA A 218 -1.08 33.90 13.09
C ALA A 218 -0.45 35.29 12.91
N ILE A 219 0.73 35.35 12.27
CA ILE A 219 1.42 36.61 11.93
C ILE A 219 0.81 37.30 10.69
N SER A 220 0.05 36.56 9.89
CA SER A 220 -0.57 37.00 8.65
C SER A 220 -1.99 36.44 8.51
N ALA A 221 -2.69 36.77 7.44
CA ALA A 221 -4.01 36.21 7.15
C ALA A 221 -3.94 34.69 7.10
N ILE A 222 -4.96 34.05 7.68
CA ILE A 222 -5.08 32.59 7.72
C ILE A 222 -5.38 32.07 6.34
N GLU A 223 -4.62 31.09 5.89
CA GLU A 223 -4.93 30.32 4.70
C GLU A 223 -6.09 29.36 5.00
N PHE A 224 -7.07 29.32 4.13
CA PHE A 224 -8.17 28.39 4.24
C PHE A 224 -8.36 27.58 2.97
N ASN A 225 -8.81 26.35 3.11
CA ASN A 225 -9.20 25.48 2.00
C ASN A 225 -10.40 24.67 2.42
N GLN A 226 -11.47 24.72 1.63
CA GLN A 226 -12.65 23.88 1.81
C GLN A 226 -12.83 22.99 0.60
N LYS A 227 -13.05 21.69 0.82
CA LYS A 227 -13.34 20.72 -0.21
C LYS A 227 -14.61 19.97 0.15
N ILE A 228 -15.63 20.07 -0.71
CA ILE A 228 -16.90 19.34 -0.55
C ILE A 228 -17.04 18.42 -1.75
N LEU A 229 -17.19 17.13 -1.48
CA LEU A 229 -17.46 16.11 -2.50
C LEU A 229 -18.77 15.42 -2.16
N ASN A 230 -19.70 15.42 -3.10
CA ASN A 230 -20.96 14.69 -2.98
C ASN A 230 -21.05 13.64 -4.08
N LYS A 231 -21.48 12.44 -3.73
CA LYS A 231 -21.68 11.34 -4.66
C LYS A 231 -22.99 10.63 -4.35
N ARG A 232 -23.71 10.25 -5.40
CA ARG A 232 -24.89 9.41 -5.31
C ARG A 232 -24.85 8.35 -6.39
N VAL A 233 -25.17 7.11 -6.00
CA VAL A 233 -25.35 5.99 -6.93
C VAL A 233 -26.69 5.33 -6.61
N ASN A 234 -27.57 5.27 -7.59
CA ASN A 234 -28.81 4.50 -7.51
C ASN A 234 -28.63 3.20 -8.29
N SER A 235 -29.22 2.12 -7.80
CA SER A 235 -29.01 0.81 -8.41
C SER A 235 -30.25 -0.05 -8.36
N VAL A 236 -30.41 -0.87 -9.39
CA VAL A 236 -31.38 -1.98 -9.40
C VAL A 236 -30.62 -3.25 -9.71
N TYR A 237 -30.93 -4.32 -8.99
CA TYR A 237 -30.23 -5.59 -9.16
C TYR A 237 -31.14 -6.79 -8.97
N PHE A 238 -30.71 -7.91 -9.53
CA PHE A 238 -31.35 -9.21 -9.31
C PHE A 238 -30.29 -10.27 -9.08
N THR A 239 -30.68 -11.33 -8.37
CA THR A 239 -29.90 -12.56 -8.20
C THR A 239 -30.80 -13.77 -8.34
N ALA A 240 -30.29 -14.87 -8.87
CA ALA A 240 -30.97 -16.15 -8.92
C ALA A 240 -29.96 -17.26 -8.63
N ASN A 241 -30.23 -18.04 -7.58
CA ASN A 241 -29.44 -19.20 -7.20
C ASN A 241 -30.31 -20.45 -7.43
N LEU A 242 -29.86 -21.31 -8.32
CA LEU A 242 -30.47 -22.58 -8.65
C LEU A 242 -29.62 -23.72 -8.12
N ALA A 243 -30.21 -24.63 -7.36
CA ALA A 243 -29.54 -25.85 -6.93
C ALA A 243 -30.35 -27.08 -7.40
N TYR A 244 -29.69 -28.03 -8.04
CA TYR A 244 -30.27 -29.32 -8.42
C TYR A 244 -29.73 -30.43 -7.53
N LYS A 245 -30.62 -31.03 -6.73
CA LYS A 245 -30.31 -32.11 -5.79
C LYS A 245 -29.11 -31.86 -4.87
N ASN A 246 -28.77 -30.56 -4.61
CA ASN A 246 -27.55 -30.17 -3.91
C ASN A 246 -26.24 -30.68 -4.54
N LYS A 247 -26.24 -30.96 -5.84
CA LYS A 247 -25.10 -31.50 -6.61
C LYS A 247 -24.58 -30.55 -7.67
N LEU A 248 -25.49 -29.78 -8.27
CA LEU A 248 -25.19 -28.75 -9.26
C LEU A 248 -25.79 -27.42 -8.79
N PHE A 249 -25.01 -26.36 -8.88
CA PHE A 249 -25.40 -25.03 -8.48
C PHE A 249 -25.13 -24.07 -9.65
N LEU A 250 -26.09 -23.18 -9.89
CA LEU A 250 -25.98 -22.11 -10.88
C LEU A 250 -26.41 -20.80 -10.22
N ASP A 251 -25.51 -19.83 -10.21
CA ASP A 251 -25.76 -18.51 -9.68
C ASP A 251 -25.72 -17.48 -10.82
N ILE A 252 -26.74 -16.66 -10.93
CA ILE A 252 -26.88 -15.60 -11.92
C ILE A 252 -27.14 -14.29 -11.18
N SER A 253 -26.46 -13.23 -11.58
CA SER A 253 -26.77 -11.89 -11.08
C SER A 253 -26.67 -10.85 -12.17
N GLY A 254 -27.40 -9.76 -12.00
CA GLY A 254 -27.28 -8.58 -12.82
C GLY A 254 -27.57 -7.32 -12.02
N ARG A 255 -26.86 -6.25 -12.34
CA ARG A 255 -27.01 -4.96 -11.67
C ARG A 255 -26.82 -3.84 -12.67
N ASN A 256 -27.66 -2.82 -12.56
CA ASN A 256 -27.49 -1.55 -13.23
C ASN A 256 -27.29 -0.44 -12.21
N ASP A 257 -26.23 0.32 -12.38
CA ASP A 257 -25.92 1.49 -11.56
C ASP A 257 -26.09 2.77 -12.38
N TRP A 258 -26.60 3.82 -11.72
CA TRP A 258 -26.65 5.19 -12.21
C TRP A 258 -25.81 6.05 -11.27
N SER A 259 -24.66 6.51 -11.72
CA SER A 259 -23.71 7.27 -10.90
C SER A 259 -23.71 8.75 -11.25
N SER A 260 -23.77 9.60 -10.23
CA SER A 260 -23.68 11.05 -10.36
C SER A 260 -22.27 11.56 -10.74
N THR A 261 -21.26 10.68 -10.74
CA THR A 261 -19.88 11.06 -11.05
C THR A 261 -19.53 10.94 -12.53
N LEU A 262 -20.42 10.34 -13.31
CA LEU A 262 -20.26 10.16 -14.75
C LEU A 262 -21.15 11.14 -15.53
N PRO A 263 -20.80 11.45 -16.79
CA PRO A 263 -21.63 12.28 -17.66
C PRO A 263 -22.98 11.62 -17.88
N GLU A 264 -24.04 12.41 -18.04
CA GLU A 264 -25.44 11.95 -18.17
C GLU A 264 -25.61 10.84 -19.23
N ARG A 265 -24.90 10.96 -20.38
CA ARG A 265 -24.91 9.96 -21.46
C ARG A 265 -24.24 8.62 -21.12
N ASN A 266 -23.39 8.57 -20.08
CA ASN A 266 -22.61 7.40 -19.66
C ASN A 266 -22.81 7.05 -18.19
N ASN A 267 -23.76 7.67 -17.49
CA ASN A 267 -23.96 7.49 -16.04
C ASN A 267 -24.59 6.15 -15.69
N SER A 268 -25.26 5.51 -16.65
CA SER A 268 -25.92 4.22 -16.49
C SER A 268 -25.03 3.11 -17.07
N PHE A 269 -24.74 2.09 -16.26
CA PHE A 269 -23.96 0.94 -16.72
C PHE A 269 -24.45 -0.35 -16.06
N PHE A 270 -24.69 -1.33 -16.93
CA PHE A 270 -25.13 -2.67 -16.52
C PHE A 270 -23.95 -3.64 -16.50
N TYR A 271 -23.97 -4.52 -15.52
CA TYR A 271 -23.01 -5.61 -15.41
C TYR A 271 -23.65 -6.85 -14.77
N SER A 272 -23.15 -8.02 -15.14
CA SER A 272 -23.77 -9.28 -14.74
C SER A 272 -22.71 -10.35 -14.43
N SER A 273 -23.16 -11.41 -13.75
CA SER A 273 -22.32 -12.58 -13.48
C SER A 273 -23.10 -13.86 -13.63
N VAL A 274 -22.39 -14.91 -14.01
CA VAL A 274 -22.87 -16.30 -14.01
C VAL A 274 -21.78 -17.17 -13.41
N SER A 275 -22.13 -17.98 -12.41
CA SER A 275 -21.24 -18.99 -11.88
C SER A 275 -21.93 -20.33 -11.80
N ALA A 276 -21.19 -21.39 -12.08
CA ALA A 276 -21.66 -22.76 -11.96
C ALA A 276 -20.68 -23.58 -11.12
N SER A 277 -21.21 -24.47 -10.29
CA SER A 277 -20.39 -25.44 -9.58
C SER A 277 -21.06 -26.79 -9.48
N VAL A 278 -20.24 -27.83 -9.53
CA VAL A 278 -20.68 -29.24 -9.50
C VAL A 278 -19.89 -30.00 -8.46
N LEU A 279 -20.62 -30.78 -7.65
CA LEU A 279 -20.07 -31.73 -6.68
C LEU A 279 -19.95 -33.10 -7.35
N PHE A 280 -18.78 -33.45 -7.87
CA PHE A 280 -18.55 -34.69 -8.60
C PHE A 280 -18.76 -35.94 -7.73
N ASN A 281 -18.41 -35.87 -6.46
CA ASN A 281 -18.62 -36.96 -5.51
C ASN A 281 -20.10 -37.33 -5.30
N GLU A 282 -21.03 -36.45 -5.67
CA GLU A 282 -22.47 -36.72 -5.62
C GLU A 282 -23.04 -37.37 -6.89
N TRP A 283 -22.25 -37.32 -7.99
CA TRP A 283 -22.65 -37.89 -9.30
C TRP A 283 -21.98 -39.25 -9.58
N PHE A 284 -20.76 -39.41 -9.09
CA PHE A 284 -19.92 -40.55 -9.39
C PHE A 284 -19.46 -41.23 -8.10
N ASN A 285 -19.36 -42.56 -8.11
CA ASN A 285 -18.74 -43.28 -7.03
C ASN A 285 -17.24 -43.00 -7.01
N MET A 286 -16.81 -42.17 -6.07
CA MET A 286 -15.40 -41.82 -5.90
C MET A 286 -14.71 -42.83 -4.96
N PRO A 287 -13.37 -42.97 -5.08
CA PRO A 287 -12.57 -43.66 -4.07
C PRO A 287 -12.86 -43.10 -2.68
N ARG A 288 -12.82 -43.95 -1.65
CA ARG A 288 -13.12 -43.56 -0.24
C ARG A 288 -12.23 -42.47 0.32
N GLU A 289 -11.05 -42.32 -0.29
CA GLU A 289 -10.07 -41.29 0.03
C GLU A 289 -10.55 -39.91 -0.37
N ILE A 290 -11.42 -39.75 -1.38
CA ILE A 290 -11.93 -38.48 -1.90
C ILE A 290 -13.26 -38.16 -1.22
N ASN A 291 -13.21 -37.22 -0.26
CA ASN A 291 -14.39 -36.79 0.50
C ASN A 291 -15.19 -35.70 -0.25
N LEU A 292 -14.54 -34.90 -1.04
CA LEU A 292 -15.13 -33.84 -1.86
C LEU A 292 -14.30 -33.63 -3.13
N LEU A 293 -14.98 -33.55 -4.26
CA LEU A 293 -14.43 -33.01 -5.49
C LEU A 293 -15.47 -32.03 -6.08
N LYS A 294 -15.17 -30.73 -5.94
CA LYS A 294 -15.99 -29.64 -6.47
C LYS A 294 -15.24 -28.94 -7.58
N LEU A 295 -15.87 -28.81 -8.74
CA LEU A 295 -15.42 -27.91 -9.82
C LEU A 295 -16.30 -26.67 -9.82
N ARG A 296 -15.70 -25.53 -10.13
CA ARG A 296 -16.40 -24.25 -10.28
C ARG A 296 -15.89 -23.51 -11.50
N ALA A 297 -16.79 -22.79 -12.18
CA ALA A 297 -16.47 -21.88 -13.25
C ALA A 297 -17.34 -20.65 -13.13
N SER A 298 -16.77 -19.48 -13.35
CA SER A 298 -17.49 -18.22 -13.29
C SER A 298 -17.06 -17.25 -14.37
N TRP A 299 -18.01 -16.46 -14.78
CA TRP A 299 -17.83 -15.25 -15.55
C TRP A 299 -18.54 -14.12 -14.84
N ALA A 300 -17.83 -13.01 -14.63
CA ALA A 300 -18.39 -11.86 -13.93
C ALA A 300 -17.90 -10.56 -14.55
N GLN A 301 -18.79 -9.57 -14.60
CA GLN A 301 -18.45 -8.19 -14.89
C GLN A 301 -18.67 -7.32 -13.66
N VAL A 302 -17.84 -6.29 -13.50
CA VAL A 302 -17.98 -5.26 -12.47
C VAL A 302 -17.73 -3.91 -13.12
N GLY A 303 -18.67 -2.99 -12.92
CA GLY A 303 -18.52 -1.59 -13.30
C GLY A 303 -17.91 -0.76 -12.16
N ASN A 304 -17.11 0.23 -12.50
CA ASN A 304 -16.59 1.21 -11.56
C ASN A 304 -16.71 2.61 -12.17
N ASP A 305 -17.07 3.58 -11.35
CA ASP A 305 -17.15 5.01 -11.70
C ASP A 305 -15.88 5.76 -11.27
N THR A 306 -15.93 7.09 -11.18
CA THR A 306 -14.82 7.96 -10.79
C THR A 306 -15.14 8.79 -9.56
N ASP A 307 -14.19 9.62 -9.12
CA ASP A 307 -14.43 10.65 -8.11
C ASP A 307 -15.38 11.72 -8.64
N PRO A 308 -16.11 12.42 -7.75
CA PRO A 308 -16.99 13.53 -8.14
C PRO A 308 -16.25 14.67 -8.86
N TYR A 309 -16.99 15.38 -9.71
CA TYR A 309 -16.59 16.62 -10.37
C TYR A 309 -15.41 16.52 -11.35
N LYS A 310 -15.11 15.32 -11.86
CA LYS A 310 -14.08 15.12 -12.91
C LYS A 310 -14.62 15.27 -14.34
N THR A 311 -15.91 15.49 -14.51
CA THR A 311 -16.56 15.60 -15.82
C THR A 311 -16.72 17.04 -16.31
N SER A 312 -16.58 18.02 -15.44
CA SER A 312 -16.82 19.43 -15.75
C SER A 312 -15.59 20.28 -15.47
N ARG A 313 -15.37 21.30 -16.28
CA ARG A 313 -14.36 22.31 -16.04
C ARG A 313 -14.90 23.40 -15.14
N TYR A 314 -14.16 23.77 -14.12
CA TYR A 314 -14.50 24.84 -13.20
C TYR A 314 -13.24 25.58 -12.75
N TYR A 315 -13.39 26.85 -12.41
CA TYR A 315 -12.31 27.63 -11.81
C TYR A 315 -12.18 27.26 -10.33
N GLU A 316 -10.94 27.13 -9.88
CA GLU A 316 -10.65 26.96 -8.45
C GLU A 316 -10.61 28.32 -7.75
N THR A 317 -11.20 28.43 -6.58
CA THR A 317 -11.08 29.64 -5.74
C THR A 317 -9.67 29.78 -5.20
N THR A 318 -9.23 31.01 -4.98
CA THR A 318 -7.94 31.31 -4.33
C THR A 318 -8.16 31.94 -2.96
N ASN A 319 -7.10 32.17 -2.20
CA ASN A 319 -7.16 32.84 -0.90
C ASN A 319 -7.44 34.36 -0.99
N PHE A 320 -7.45 34.93 -2.20
CA PHE A 320 -7.86 36.32 -2.44
C PHE A 320 -9.35 36.39 -2.71
N ALA A 321 -10.05 37.26 -1.99
CA ALA A 321 -11.48 37.42 -2.16
C ALA A 321 -11.85 37.78 -3.61
N GLY A 322 -12.82 37.06 -4.17
CA GLY A 322 -13.30 37.26 -5.53
C GLY A 322 -12.35 36.78 -6.65
N SER A 323 -11.21 36.17 -6.32
CA SER A 323 -10.28 35.66 -7.32
C SER A 323 -10.42 34.14 -7.53
N VAL A 324 -10.15 33.73 -8.76
CA VAL A 324 -10.18 32.34 -9.20
C VAL A 324 -8.95 32.03 -10.04
N LYS A 325 -8.56 30.77 -10.09
CA LYS A 325 -7.48 30.26 -10.94
C LYS A 325 -7.97 29.12 -11.84
N LEU A 326 -7.30 28.92 -12.94
CA LEU A 326 -7.52 27.77 -13.81
C LEU A 326 -7.18 26.47 -13.06
N PRO A 327 -7.97 25.41 -13.23
CA PRO A 327 -7.61 24.11 -12.69
C PRO A 327 -6.36 23.57 -13.38
N THR A 328 -5.49 22.92 -12.61
CA THR A 328 -4.28 22.28 -13.15
C THR A 328 -4.57 20.92 -13.79
N THR A 329 -5.80 20.41 -13.63
CA THR A 329 -6.25 19.14 -14.21
C THR A 329 -7.20 19.38 -15.36
N LEU A 330 -6.90 18.80 -16.51
CA LEU A 330 -7.84 18.74 -17.64
C LEU A 330 -8.82 17.60 -17.40
N PHE A 331 -10.11 17.96 -17.23
CA PHE A 331 -11.17 16.98 -17.03
C PHE A 331 -11.75 16.50 -18.35
N ASN A 332 -12.31 15.27 -18.33
CA ASN A 332 -12.90 14.65 -19.49
C ASN A 332 -14.45 14.69 -19.40
N ALA A 333 -15.07 15.44 -20.28
CA ALA A 333 -16.53 15.53 -20.33
C ALA A 333 -17.20 14.24 -20.87
N ASP A 334 -16.42 13.28 -21.36
CA ASP A 334 -16.89 12.05 -22.04
C ASP A 334 -16.47 10.76 -21.34
N PHE A 335 -16.33 10.83 -20.01
CA PHE A 335 -15.97 9.67 -19.21
C PHE A 335 -16.91 8.49 -19.45
N LYS A 336 -16.29 7.32 -19.59
CA LYS A 336 -16.96 6.02 -19.57
C LYS A 336 -16.65 5.32 -18.27
N PRO A 337 -17.55 4.50 -17.72
CA PRO A 337 -17.24 3.64 -16.60
C PRO A 337 -16.13 2.65 -16.96
N GLU A 338 -15.32 2.29 -15.98
CA GLU A 338 -14.44 1.14 -16.09
C GLU A 338 -15.27 -0.13 -16.05
N ILE A 339 -14.98 -1.08 -16.92
CA ILE A 339 -15.62 -2.40 -16.89
C ILE A 339 -14.53 -3.46 -16.79
N SER A 340 -14.54 -4.16 -15.66
CA SER A 340 -13.70 -5.32 -15.43
C SER A 340 -14.48 -6.59 -15.72
N THR A 341 -13.93 -7.44 -16.58
CA THR A 341 -14.49 -8.76 -16.91
C THR A 341 -13.56 -9.83 -16.41
N ASN A 342 -14.08 -10.73 -15.58
CA ASN A 342 -13.33 -11.82 -14.96
C ASN A 342 -13.88 -13.17 -15.42
N TYR A 343 -12.98 -14.09 -15.73
CA TYR A 343 -13.23 -15.52 -15.95
C TYR A 343 -12.42 -16.27 -14.91
N GLU A 344 -13.04 -17.18 -14.20
CA GLU A 344 -12.39 -18.03 -13.20
C GLU A 344 -12.82 -19.48 -13.36
N VAL A 345 -11.85 -20.38 -13.25
CA VAL A 345 -12.08 -21.83 -13.11
C VAL A 345 -11.36 -22.28 -11.86
N GLY A 346 -12.04 -23.03 -11.02
CA GLY A 346 -11.47 -23.49 -9.77
C GLY A 346 -11.89 -24.92 -9.43
N MET A 347 -11.13 -25.51 -8.52
CA MET A 347 -11.32 -26.87 -8.03
C MET A 347 -11.06 -26.93 -6.52
N ASP A 348 -11.98 -27.52 -5.77
CA ASP A 348 -11.81 -27.82 -4.33
C ASP A 348 -11.81 -29.34 -4.17
N ILE A 349 -10.71 -29.90 -3.69
CA ILE A 349 -10.54 -31.32 -3.39
C ILE A 349 -10.30 -31.50 -1.91
N ARG A 350 -11.04 -32.43 -1.29
CA ARG A 350 -10.84 -32.86 0.09
C ARG A 350 -10.65 -34.38 0.13
N THR A 351 -9.56 -34.79 0.77
CA THR A 351 -9.17 -36.20 0.78
C THR A 351 -8.77 -36.68 2.18
N PHE A 352 -8.68 -37.99 2.35
CA PHE A 352 -8.22 -38.67 3.58
C PHE A 352 -8.98 -38.19 4.82
N GLY A 353 -10.32 -38.18 4.77
CA GLY A 353 -11.14 -37.69 5.88
C GLY A 353 -10.94 -36.19 6.16
N ASN A 354 -10.81 -35.37 5.13
CA ASN A 354 -10.55 -33.96 5.16
C ASN A 354 -9.16 -33.58 5.76
N ARG A 355 -8.23 -34.54 5.81
CA ARG A 355 -6.84 -34.23 6.26
C ARG A 355 -6.02 -33.48 5.22
N LEU A 356 -6.35 -33.62 3.94
CA LEU A 356 -5.76 -32.84 2.86
C LEU A 356 -6.87 -32.13 2.08
N ASN A 357 -6.85 -30.81 2.11
CA ASN A 357 -7.75 -29.96 1.35
C ASN A 357 -6.92 -29.08 0.42
N VAL A 358 -7.26 -29.09 -0.86
CA VAL A 358 -6.61 -28.27 -1.91
C VAL A 358 -7.69 -27.45 -2.58
N ASP A 359 -7.53 -26.13 -2.58
CA ASP A 359 -8.27 -25.20 -3.41
C ASP A 359 -7.34 -24.64 -4.47
N PHE A 360 -7.73 -24.75 -5.73
CA PHE A 360 -7.01 -24.25 -6.88
C PHE A 360 -7.92 -23.33 -7.67
N ALA A 361 -7.40 -22.17 -8.08
CA ALA A 361 -8.08 -21.27 -9.00
C ALA A 361 -7.14 -20.79 -10.10
N TYR A 362 -7.65 -20.72 -11.31
CA TYR A 362 -7.07 -19.97 -12.42
C TYR A 362 -8.02 -18.83 -12.76
N TYR A 363 -7.51 -17.63 -12.91
CA TYR A 363 -8.29 -16.46 -13.29
C TYR A 363 -7.69 -15.70 -14.47
N TYR A 364 -8.58 -15.09 -15.23
CA TYR A 364 -8.26 -14.16 -16.31
C TYR A 364 -9.17 -12.95 -16.17
N ASN A 365 -8.57 -11.80 -15.87
CA ASN A 365 -9.27 -10.53 -15.70
C ASN A 365 -8.86 -9.54 -16.78
N ARG A 366 -9.82 -8.78 -17.30
CA ARG A 366 -9.59 -7.72 -18.27
C ARG A 366 -10.40 -6.49 -17.88
N THR A 367 -9.70 -5.38 -17.56
CA THR A 367 -10.31 -4.09 -17.28
C THR A 367 -10.19 -3.17 -18.47
N LYS A 368 -11.32 -2.69 -18.98
CA LYS A 368 -11.41 -1.70 -20.07
C LYS A 368 -11.73 -0.32 -19.53
N ASN A 369 -11.37 0.73 -20.29
CA ASN A 369 -11.63 2.12 -19.97
C ASN A 369 -11.07 2.54 -18.60
N GLN A 370 -9.92 2.00 -18.19
CA GLN A 370 -9.30 2.33 -16.90
C GLN A 370 -9.15 3.84 -16.75
N ILE A 371 -9.62 4.39 -15.64
CA ILE A 371 -9.59 5.83 -15.35
C ILE A 371 -8.29 6.14 -14.60
N LEU A 372 -7.49 7.04 -15.14
CA LEU A 372 -6.27 7.51 -14.51
C LEU A 372 -5.99 8.98 -14.80
N ASP A 373 -5.24 9.62 -13.90
CA ASP A 373 -4.70 10.96 -14.08
C ASP A 373 -3.34 10.83 -14.79
N ALA A 374 -3.29 11.17 -16.08
CA ALA A 374 -2.08 11.16 -16.89
C ALA A 374 -1.35 12.51 -16.79
N PRO A 375 -0.03 12.55 -16.49
CA PRO A 375 0.74 13.77 -16.55
C PRO A 375 0.68 14.39 -17.95
N MET A 376 0.60 15.72 -17.99
CA MET A 376 0.64 16.51 -19.22
C MET A 376 1.83 17.47 -19.20
N ASP A 377 2.26 17.88 -20.39
CA ASP A 377 3.24 18.95 -20.51
C ASP A 377 2.64 20.25 -19.96
N PRO A 378 3.30 20.92 -18.99
CA PRO A 378 2.82 22.18 -18.40
C PRO A 378 2.61 23.32 -19.43
N THR A 379 3.24 23.26 -20.60
CA THR A 379 3.04 24.24 -21.68
C THR A 379 1.59 24.26 -22.21
N THR A 380 0.84 23.18 -21.98
CA THR A 380 -0.60 23.11 -22.29
C THR A 380 -1.47 23.92 -21.32
N GLY A 381 -0.90 24.42 -20.22
CA GLY A 381 -1.61 25.06 -19.11
C GLY A 381 -2.18 24.05 -18.08
N TYR A 382 -2.00 22.75 -18.29
CA TYR A 382 -2.43 21.70 -17.37
C TYR A 382 -1.23 20.83 -16.95
N SER A 383 -1.22 20.36 -15.71
CA SER A 383 -0.20 19.44 -15.24
C SER A 383 -0.60 17.96 -15.42
N LYS A 384 -1.89 17.70 -15.58
CA LYS A 384 -2.44 16.35 -15.80
C LYS A 384 -3.80 16.38 -16.50
N ALA A 385 -4.13 15.27 -17.16
CA ALA A 385 -5.47 15.02 -17.71
C ALA A 385 -6.05 13.74 -17.10
N THR A 386 -7.31 13.78 -16.72
CA THR A 386 -8.02 12.55 -16.32
C THR A 386 -8.62 11.90 -17.57
N ILE A 387 -8.20 10.69 -17.88
CA ILE A 387 -8.55 9.97 -19.12
C ILE A 387 -9.03 8.55 -18.85
N ASN A 388 -9.77 7.99 -19.84
CA ASN A 388 -9.97 6.55 -19.91
C ASN A 388 -8.78 5.93 -20.66
N SER A 389 -7.88 5.25 -19.95
CA SER A 389 -6.50 4.94 -20.37
C SER A 389 -6.32 3.60 -21.06
N GLY A 390 -7.34 2.98 -21.60
CA GLY A 390 -7.12 1.75 -22.37
C GLY A 390 -7.51 0.47 -21.64
N THR A 391 -6.78 -0.62 -21.88
CA THR A 391 -7.15 -1.96 -21.41
C THR A 391 -5.97 -2.63 -20.73
N VAL A 392 -6.19 -3.14 -19.52
CA VAL A 392 -5.21 -3.91 -18.74
C VAL A 392 -5.75 -5.31 -18.49
N GLN A 393 -4.87 -6.29 -18.56
CA GLN A 393 -5.13 -7.70 -18.30
C GLN A 393 -4.35 -8.16 -17.06
N ASN A 394 -4.99 -8.98 -16.23
CA ASN A 394 -4.35 -9.78 -15.20
C ASN A 394 -4.75 -11.24 -15.40
N MET A 395 -3.81 -12.16 -15.28
CA MET A 395 -4.08 -13.59 -15.28
C MET A 395 -3.17 -14.28 -14.28
N GLY A 396 -3.67 -15.32 -13.64
CA GLY A 396 -2.87 -15.98 -12.63
C GLY A 396 -3.46 -17.25 -12.09
N PHE A 397 -2.68 -17.83 -11.16
CA PHE A 397 -3.02 -19.04 -10.43
C PHE A 397 -2.96 -18.75 -8.93
N GLU A 398 -3.89 -19.35 -8.22
CA GLU A 398 -3.93 -19.35 -6.75
C GLU A 398 -4.10 -20.77 -6.25
N VAL A 399 -3.34 -21.14 -5.24
CA VAL A 399 -3.40 -22.45 -4.58
C VAL A 399 -3.47 -22.23 -3.08
N ALA A 400 -4.49 -22.79 -2.45
CA ALA A 400 -4.56 -22.91 -1.00
C ALA A 400 -4.55 -24.40 -0.63
N LEU A 401 -3.61 -24.77 0.22
CA LEU A 401 -3.44 -26.13 0.72
C LEU A 401 -3.57 -26.12 2.24
N ASN A 402 -4.45 -26.97 2.77
CA ASN A 402 -4.56 -27.22 4.19
C ASN A 402 -4.35 -28.71 4.42
N PHE A 403 -3.32 -29.04 5.20
CA PHE A 403 -2.90 -30.40 5.43
C PHE A 403 -2.73 -30.67 6.93
N ILE A 404 -3.19 -31.85 7.38
CA ILE A 404 -3.04 -32.33 8.76
C ILE A 404 -2.17 -33.58 8.73
N PRO A 405 -0.82 -33.42 8.75
CA PRO A 405 0.11 -34.56 8.65
C PRO A 405 -0.07 -35.55 9.82
N VAL A 406 -0.20 -35.01 11.02
CA VAL A 406 -0.24 -35.80 12.23
C VAL A 406 -1.44 -35.40 13.07
N ILE A 407 -2.19 -36.39 13.52
CA ILE A 407 -3.27 -36.25 14.51
C ILE A 407 -3.25 -37.44 15.43
N THR A 408 -3.08 -37.19 16.72
CA THR A 408 -3.19 -38.15 17.81
C THR A 408 -4.11 -37.60 18.89
N ASN A 409 -4.31 -38.32 19.99
CA ASN A 409 -5.13 -37.84 21.09
C ASN A 409 -4.61 -36.54 21.72
N ASP A 410 -3.29 -36.38 21.81
CA ASP A 410 -2.67 -35.26 22.50
C ASP A 410 -1.99 -34.28 21.54
N PHE A 411 -1.67 -34.69 20.31
CA PHE A 411 -0.90 -33.88 19.36
C PHE A 411 -1.58 -33.76 18.01
N ARG A 412 -1.63 -32.52 17.48
CA ARG A 412 -2.11 -32.24 16.14
C ARG A 412 -1.17 -31.24 15.45
N TRP A 413 -0.70 -31.59 14.26
CA TRP A 413 -0.01 -30.68 13.37
C TRP A 413 -0.93 -30.32 12.20
N THR A 414 -1.16 -29.00 12.00
CA THR A 414 -1.87 -28.46 10.84
C THR A 414 -0.92 -27.57 10.08
N SER A 415 -0.79 -27.79 8.78
CA SER A 415 0.04 -26.99 7.86
C SER A 415 -0.85 -26.37 6.78
N ARG A 416 -0.73 -25.06 6.57
CA ARG A 416 -1.48 -24.31 5.55
C ARG A 416 -0.50 -23.56 4.66
N VAL A 417 -0.64 -23.73 3.35
CA VAL A 417 0.17 -23.05 2.35
C VAL A 417 -0.76 -22.29 1.42
N ASN A 418 -0.46 -21.02 1.19
CA ASN A 418 -1.07 -20.22 0.15
C ASN A 418 0.03 -19.83 -0.83
N TRP A 419 -0.23 -20.01 -2.12
CA TRP A 419 0.68 -19.62 -3.18
C TRP A 419 -0.09 -18.92 -4.29
N SER A 420 0.48 -17.84 -4.82
CA SER A 420 -0.14 -17.09 -5.92
C SER A 420 0.88 -16.59 -6.92
N LYS A 421 0.48 -16.57 -8.18
CA LYS A 421 1.24 -15.99 -9.29
C LYS A 421 0.29 -15.18 -10.16
N ASN A 422 0.58 -13.88 -10.32
CA ASN A 422 -0.14 -12.99 -11.22
C ASN A 422 0.76 -12.49 -12.34
N LYS A 423 0.22 -12.37 -13.55
CA LYS A 423 0.86 -11.72 -14.69
C LYS A 423 -0.03 -10.57 -15.15
N ASN A 424 0.47 -9.34 -15.00
CA ASN A 424 -0.15 -8.13 -15.49
C ASN A 424 0.33 -7.84 -16.92
N LYS A 425 -0.54 -7.30 -17.79
CA LYS A 425 -0.19 -6.85 -19.14
C LYS A 425 -1.09 -5.72 -19.59
N ILE A 426 -0.50 -4.67 -20.15
CA ILE A 426 -1.21 -3.59 -20.83
C ILE A 426 -1.49 -4.06 -22.27
N LEU A 427 -2.77 -4.14 -22.65
CA LEU A 427 -3.19 -4.56 -23.99
C LEU A 427 -3.36 -3.38 -24.95
N SER A 428 -3.79 -2.24 -24.44
CA SER A 428 -3.92 -1.00 -25.20
C SER A 428 -3.82 0.21 -24.25
N LEU A 429 -3.34 1.32 -24.76
CA LEU A 429 -3.38 2.63 -24.13
C LEU A 429 -4.48 3.49 -24.76
N SER A 430 -4.72 4.68 -24.24
CA SER A 430 -5.65 5.64 -24.82
C SER A 430 -5.15 6.13 -26.19
N LYS A 431 -6.07 6.54 -27.06
CA LYS A 431 -5.72 7.07 -28.40
C LYS A 431 -4.88 8.37 -28.35
N SER A 432 -4.90 9.06 -27.21
CA SER A 432 -4.13 10.29 -26.96
C SER A 432 -2.76 10.04 -26.32
N ALA A 433 -2.47 8.80 -25.90
CA ALA A 433 -1.15 8.39 -25.45
C ALA A 433 -0.45 7.73 -26.63
N ASP A 434 0.74 8.22 -26.94
CA ASP A 434 1.66 7.53 -27.82
C ASP A 434 2.00 6.14 -27.26
N GLU A 435 3.07 5.53 -27.65
CA GLU A 435 3.43 4.17 -27.21
C GLU A 435 3.65 4.03 -25.69
N ASN A 436 3.85 5.14 -24.97
CA ASN A 436 4.24 5.16 -23.55
C ASN A 436 3.34 6.11 -22.74
N GLN A 437 2.89 5.65 -21.60
CA GLN A 437 2.11 6.44 -20.62
C GLN A 437 2.87 6.56 -19.31
N LEU A 438 3.31 7.76 -18.95
CA LEU A 438 3.87 8.02 -17.61
C LEU A 438 2.76 7.88 -16.57
N ILE A 439 3.00 7.03 -15.57
CA ILE A 439 2.07 6.79 -14.44
C ILE A 439 2.54 7.58 -13.21
N SER A 440 3.83 7.51 -12.89
CA SER A 440 4.43 8.21 -11.75
C SER A 440 5.92 8.42 -11.96
N LYS A 441 6.47 9.47 -11.33
CA LYS A 441 7.91 9.71 -11.25
C LYS A 441 8.30 10.05 -9.82
N ILE A 442 9.25 9.32 -9.26
CA ILE A 442 9.77 9.55 -7.91
C ILE A 442 11.29 9.37 -7.93
N GLY A 443 12.01 10.41 -7.54
CA GLY A 443 13.46 10.44 -7.67
C GLY A 443 13.86 10.34 -9.15
N GLY A 444 14.78 9.44 -9.47
CA GLY A 444 15.20 9.14 -10.84
C GLY A 444 14.30 8.14 -11.56
N ALA A 445 13.51 7.36 -10.81
CA ALA A 445 12.68 6.30 -11.37
C ALA A 445 11.34 6.84 -11.90
N SER A 446 10.97 6.37 -13.08
CA SER A 446 9.67 6.59 -13.72
C SER A 446 8.92 5.26 -13.83
N ILE A 447 7.65 5.24 -13.46
CA ILE A 447 6.76 4.12 -13.73
C ILE A 447 6.02 4.44 -15.03
N ILE A 448 6.29 3.66 -16.07
CA ILE A 448 5.77 3.89 -17.41
C ILE A 448 5.03 2.67 -17.90
N GLY A 449 3.75 2.84 -18.20
CA GLY A 449 2.93 1.83 -18.87
C GLY A 449 3.16 1.85 -20.37
N ARG A 450 3.48 0.68 -20.96
CA ARG A 450 3.65 0.48 -22.39
C ARG A 450 2.81 -0.69 -22.86
N VAL A 451 2.28 -0.63 -24.08
CA VAL A 451 1.57 -1.77 -24.69
C VAL A 451 2.50 -2.99 -24.71
N GLY A 452 2.03 -4.10 -24.18
CA GLY A 452 2.79 -5.33 -24.00
C GLY A 452 3.57 -5.43 -22.68
N GLY A 453 3.85 -4.31 -21.99
CA GLY A 453 4.45 -4.22 -20.68
C GLY A 453 3.43 -4.30 -19.54
N THR A 454 3.84 -3.87 -18.33
CA THR A 454 3.02 -3.89 -17.12
C THR A 454 2.79 -2.47 -16.57
N ILE A 455 1.81 -2.31 -15.69
CA ILE A 455 1.61 -1.05 -14.96
C ILE A 455 2.62 -0.84 -13.82
N GLY A 456 3.53 -1.78 -13.60
CA GLY A 456 4.61 -1.70 -12.61
C GLY A 456 6.01 -1.66 -13.26
N ASP A 457 6.12 -1.36 -14.54
CA ASP A 457 7.40 -1.28 -15.23
C ASP A 457 8.17 -0.04 -14.81
N ILE A 458 9.38 -0.26 -14.31
CA ILE A 458 10.30 0.76 -13.83
C ILE A 458 11.25 1.13 -14.96
N TRP A 459 11.38 2.43 -15.20
CA TRP A 459 12.25 3.01 -16.20
C TRP A 459 13.19 4.02 -15.54
N GLY A 460 14.41 4.09 -16.07
CA GLY A 460 15.41 5.03 -15.58
C GLY A 460 16.71 4.93 -16.36
N TYR A 461 17.64 5.82 -16.06
CA TYR A 461 18.96 5.76 -16.66
C TYR A 461 19.73 4.54 -16.14
N LYS A 462 20.46 3.89 -17.05
CA LYS A 462 21.41 2.81 -16.77
C LYS A 462 22.83 3.30 -16.92
N LEU A 463 23.79 2.52 -16.44
CA LEU A 463 25.17 2.71 -16.82
C LEU A 463 25.35 2.38 -18.30
N LYS A 464 25.96 3.29 -19.06
CA LYS A 464 26.29 3.09 -20.47
C LYS A 464 27.37 1.99 -20.59
N ARG A 465 27.17 1.06 -21.50
CA ARG A 465 28.07 -0.09 -21.69
C ARG A 465 28.43 -0.29 -23.14
N THR A 466 29.58 -0.91 -23.33
CA THR A 466 30.00 -1.45 -24.62
C THR A 466 29.15 -2.67 -24.99
N THR A 467 29.27 -3.18 -26.20
CA THR A 467 28.57 -4.38 -26.68
C THR A 467 28.92 -5.65 -25.91
N ASP A 468 30.11 -5.71 -25.32
CA ASP A 468 30.61 -6.81 -24.48
C ASP A 468 30.32 -6.59 -22.97
N GLY A 469 29.54 -5.54 -22.63
CA GLY A 469 28.99 -5.31 -21.29
C GLY A 469 29.87 -4.50 -20.34
N GLN A 470 31.03 -3.99 -20.79
CA GLN A 470 31.91 -3.16 -19.96
C GLN A 470 31.30 -1.76 -19.77
N VAL A 471 31.39 -1.22 -18.55
CA VAL A 471 30.90 0.13 -18.26
C VAL A 471 31.76 1.18 -18.96
N ILE A 472 31.11 2.16 -19.60
CA ILE A 472 31.81 3.27 -20.22
C ILE A 472 31.99 4.37 -19.15
N VAL A 473 33.22 4.88 -19.05
CA VAL A 473 33.56 6.03 -18.21
C VAL A 473 33.97 7.19 -19.11
N ASP A 474 33.74 8.41 -18.63
CA ASP A 474 34.10 9.62 -19.36
C ASP A 474 35.62 9.94 -19.23
N ALA A 475 36.05 11.00 -19.91
CA ALA A 475 37.42 11.48 -19.83
C ALA A 475 37.82 11.95 -18.40
N SER A 476 36.89 12.15 -17.50
CA SER A 476 37.14 12.47 -16.09
C SER A 476 37.31 11.22 -15.21
N GLY A 477 37.12 10.02 -15.76
CA GLY A 477 37.19 8.75 -15.03
C GLY A 477 35.90 8.39 -14.29
N LEU A 478 34.74 8.96 -14.68
CA LEU A 478 33.47 8.78 -14.03
C LEU A 478 32.51 7.94 -14.89
N PRO A 479 31.67 7.06 -14.29
CA PRO A 479 30.71 6.27 -15.03
C PRO A 479 29.69 7.15 -15.77
N VAL A 480 29.41 6.84 -17.03
CA VAL A 480 28.42 7.52 -17.86
C VAL A 480 27.11 6.78 -17.82
N THR A 481 25.99 7.51 -17.77
CA THR A 481 24.65 6.94 -17.93
C THR A 481 24.19 6.97 -19.37
N THR A 482 23.19 6.18 -19.72
CA THR A 482 22.50 6.21 -21.04
C THR A 482 21.93 7.61 -21.29
N ASP A 483 21.79 7.96 -22.57
CA ASP A 483 21.29 9.28 -22.98
C ASP A 483 19.77 9.40 -22.76
N GLU A 484 19.05 8.27 -22.77
CA GLU A 484 17.61 8.17 -22.53
C GLU A 484 17.32 7.19 -21.40
N ILE A 485 16.12 7.31 -20.83
CA ILE A 485 15.62 6.34 -19.84
C ILE A 485 15.26 5.04 -20.53
N GLU A 486 15.63 3.93 -19.92
CA GLU A 486 15.38 2.59 -20.40
C GLU A 486 14.59 1.77 -19.38
N TYR A 487 13.98 0.67 -19.85
CA TYR A 487 13.38 -0.31 -18.95
C TYR A 487 14.45 -0.95 -18.07
N VAL A 488 14.26 -0.88 -16.74
CA VAL A 488 15.22 -1.43 -15.76
C VAL A 488 14.65 -2.59 -14.95
N GLY A 489 13.34 -2.80 -15.00
CA GLY A 489 12.70 -3.92 -14.29
C GLY A 489 11.23 -3.71 -14.02
N CYS A 490 10.61 -4.67 -13.35
CA CYS A 490 9.20 -4.64 -12.97
C CYS A 490 9.06 -4.73 -11.46
N ALA A 491 8.18 -3.92 -10.89
CA ALA A 491 7.88 -3.92 -9.45
C ALA A 491 7.13 -5.17 -8.96
N TYR A 492 6.43 -5.86 -9.87
CA TYR A 492 5.61 -7.01 -9.48
C TYR A 492 6.45 -8.27 -9.30
N PRO A 493 6.21 -9.02 -8.20
CA PRO A 493 6.91 -10.28 -7.98
C PRO A 493 6.46 -11.36 -8.96
N GLY A 494 7.34 -12.33 -9.19
CA GLY A 494 7.04 -13.50 -9.98
C GLY A 494 6.03 -14.43 -9.32
N TRP A 495 6.07 -14.55 -7.97
CA TRP A 495 5.09 -15.26 -7.15
C TRP A 495 5.19 -14.82 -5.67
N LYS A 496 4.13 -15.13 -4.91
CA LYS A 496 4.05 -14.95 -3.45
C LYS A 496 3.60 -16.24 -2.79
N ALA A 497 4.09 -16.50 -1.57
CA ALA A 497 3.70 -17.65 -0.78
C ALA A 497 3.64 -17.31 0.71
N GLY A 498 2.65 -17.89 1.39
CA GLY A 498 2.54 -17.90 2.85
C GLY A 498 2.46 -19.33 3.35
N TRP A 499 3.18 -19.63 4.43
CA TRP A 499 3.17 -20.97 5.04
C TRP A 499 2.97 -20.87 6.54
N TYR A 500 1.80 -21.29 6.99
CA TYR A 500 1.42 -21.33 8.41
C TYR A 500 1.48 -22.76 8.94
N ASN A 501 2.21 -22.98 10.03
CA ASN A 501 2.25 -24.23 10.75
C ASN A 501 1.70 -24.05 12.15
N GLU A 502 0.83 -24.93 12.56
CA GLU A 502 0.24 -24.98 13.88
C GLU A 502 0.50 -26.34 14.53
N PHE A 503 1.16 -26.31 15.66
CA PHE A 503 1.47 -27.49 16.48
C PHE A 503 0.68 -27.40 17.78
N LYS A 504 -0.34 -28.20 17.92
CA LYS A 504 -1.14 -28.28 19.14
C LYS A 504 -0.74 -29.51 19.93
N TYR A 505 -0.30 -29.30 21.16
CA TYR A 505 0.00 -30.37 22.13
C TYR A 505 -0.78 -30.11 23.40
N LYS A 506 -1.79 -30.96 23.67
CA LYS A 506 -2.74 -30.79 24.79
C LYS A 506 -3.35 -29.38 24.80
N ASN A 507 -2.99 -28.59 25.79
CA ASN A 507 -3.48 -27.21 26.00
C ASN A 507 -2.59 -26.13 25.36
N PHE A 508 -1.42 -26.51 24.83
CA PHE A 508 -0.51 -25.60 24.17
C PHE A 508 -0.71 -25.61 22.65
N THR A 509 -0.64 -24.42 22.05
CA THR A 509 -0.67 -24.27 20.59
C THR A 509 0.48 -23.35 20.19
N LEU A 510 1.40 -23.86 19.36
CA LEU A 510 2.46 -23.07 18.72
C LEU A 510 2.07 -22.84 17.27
N GLY A 511 1.93 -21.57 16.88
CA GLY A 511 1.71 -21.12 15.50
C GLY A 511 2.95 -20.42 14.95
N ILE A 512 3.36 -20.76 13.72
CA ILE A 512 4.48 -20.13 12.99
C ILE A 512 3.99 -19.78 11.60
N LEU A 513 4.06 -18.50 11.25
CA LEU A 513 3.74 -17.98 9.91
C LEU A 513 5.02 -17.52 9.22
N LEU A 514 5.34 -18.14 8.11
CA LEU A 514 6.35 -17.72 7.15
C LEU A 514 5.65 -17.07 5.97
N ASP A 515 6.27 -16.02 5.42
CA ASP A 515 5.74 -15.28 4.28
C ASP A 515 6.88 -14.84 3.37
N GLY A 516 6.69 -14.96 2.06
CA GLY A 516 7.74 -14.64 1.12
C GLY A 516 7.21 -14.28 -0.27
N GLN A 517 8.05 -13.59 -0.98
CA GLN A 517 7.89 -13.35 -2.41
C GLN A 517 9.20 -13.58 -3.14
N HIS A 518 9.10 -13.90 -4.40
CA HIS A 518 10.25 -14.07 -5.29
C HIS A 518 10.12 -13.15 -6.49
N GLY A 519 11.22 -12.45 -6.79
CA GLY A 519 11.25 -11.46 -7.87
C GLY A 519 10.57 -10.14 -7.50
N GLY A 520 10.40 -9.29 -8.50
CA GLY A 520 10.09 -7.89 -8.35
C GLY A 520 11.36 -7.06 -8.19
N LYS A 521 11.28 -5.79 -8.57
CA LYS A 521 12.37 -4.83 -8.42
C LYS A 521 11.91 -3.66 -7.57
N ILE A 522 12.85 -3.10 -6.81
CA ILE A 522 12.62 -1.92 -5.99
C ILE A 522 13.79 -0.94 -6.17
N TYR A 523 13.46 0.26 -6.60
CA TYR A 523 14.37 1.38 -6.65
C TYR A 523 14.35 2.10 -5.31
N SER A 524 15.53 2.41 -4.75
CA SER A 524 15.66 3.09 -3.47
C SER A 524 16.32 4.45 -3.58
N THR A 525 15.55 5.51 -3.36
CA THR A 525 16.07 6.87 -3.19
C THR A 525 16.91 6.97 -1.90
N THR A 526 16.54 6.23 -0.86
CA THR A 526 17.31 6.21 0.40
C THR A 526 18.71 5.64 0.16
N ASN A 527 18.84 4.52 -0.58
CA ASN A 527 20.16 3.97 -0.94
C ASN A 527 20.99 4.98 -1.74
N ALA A 528 20.37 5.62 -2.74
CA ALA A 528 21.03 6.65 -3.55
C ALA A 528 21.60 7.76 -2.65
N LYS A 529 20.79 8.30 -1.75
CA LYS A 529 21.21 9.38 -0.85
C LYS A 529 22.26 8.92 0.16
N LEU A 530 22.15 7.73 0.73
CA LEU A 530 23.16 7.17 1.64
C LEU A 530 24.51 6.94 0.90
N GLY A 531 24.46 6.50 -0.35
CA GLY A 531 25.64 6.35 -1.20
C GLY A 531 26.32 7.69 -1.50
N ILE A 532 25.56 8.70 -1.98
CA ILE A 532 26.04 10.06 -2.25
C ILE A 532 26.67 10.66 -0.99
N GLN A 533 26.07 10.45 0.18
CA GLN A 533 26.57 10.97 1.46
C GLN A 533 27.72 10.13 2.06
N GLY A 534 28.13 9.07 1.40
CA GLY A 534 29.21 8.19 1.88
C GLY A 534 28.87 7.40 3.15
N LYS A 535 27.60 7.10 3.39
CA LYS A 535 27.13 6.37 4.60
C LYS A 535 26.92 4.87 4.39
N SER A 536 26.93 4.42 3.16
CA SER A 536 26.89 3.00 2.84
C SER A 536 28.26 2.36 3.05
N LYS A 537 28.31 1.13 3.59
CA LYS A 537 29.57 0.34 3.67
C LYS A 537 30.21 0.17 2.30
N ALA A 538 29.43 0.10 1.23
CA ALA A 538 29.95 0.00 -0.13
C ALA A 538 30.81 1.21 -0.55
N THR A 539 30.67 2.35 0.14
CA THR A 539 31.45 3.56 -0.14
C THR A 539 32.77 3.63 0.66
N LEU A 540 33.15 2.59 1.42
CA LEU A 540 34.40 2.60 2.21
C LEU A 540 35.64 2.41 1.34
N ASN A 541 35.53 1.68 0.22
CA ASN A 541 36.63 1.48 -0.70
C ASN A 541 37.16 2.82 -1.22
N GLY A 542 38.48 2.98 -1.26
CA GLY A 542 39.15 4.20 -1.72
C GLY A 542 39.04 5.39 -0.76
N ARG A 543 38.47 5.21 0.45
CA ARG A 543 38.30 6.31 1.43
C ARG A 543 39.29 6.29 2.59
N LEU A 544 39.76 5.14 2.95
CA LEU A 544 40.66 4.96 4.11
C LEU A 544 42.05 4.50 3.64
N PRO A 545 43.15 4.93 4.30
CA PRO A 545 44.48 4.42 4.04
C PRO A 545 44.50 2.88 4.22
N GLY A 546 45.16 2.19 3.28
CA GLY A 546 45.23 0.72 3.29
C GLY A 546 44.00 -0.03 2.83
N THR A 547 42.87 0.65 2.50
CA THR A 547 41.75 0.00 1.80
C THR A 547 42.15 -0.20 0.33
N PRO A 548 41.88 -1.40 -0.25
CA PRO A 548 42.20 -1.64 -1.64
C PRO A 548 41.41 -0.65 -2.53
N LEU A 549 42.10 -0.09 -3.50
CA LEU A 549 41.45 0.62 -4.59
C LEU A 549 40.55 -0.33 -5.32
N TYR A 550 39.42 0.19 -5.67
CA TYR A 550 38.24 -0.58 -6.05
C TYR A 550 38.46 -1.53 -7.22
N ILE A 551 39.58 -1.66 -7.90
CA ILE A 551 39.55 -2.57 -9.01
C ILE A 551 40.78 -3.30 -9.30
N SER A 552 41.88 -2.81 -9.06
CA SER A 552 43.02 -3.54 -9.49
C SER A 552 44.05 -3.82 -8.40
N GLY A 553 43.92 -3.18 -7.25
CA GLY A 553 44.94 -3.26 -6.22
C GLY A 553 46.34 -2.92 -6.74
N ASP A 554 46.41 -2.34 -7.96
CA ASP A 554 47.66 -2.09 -8.60
C ASP A 554 48.07 -0.64 -8.33
N ASP A 555 48.87 -0.46 -7.29
CA ASP A 555 49.47 0.82 -6.92
C ASP A 555 50.32 1.41 -8.06
N SER A 556 50.72 0.62 -9.03
CA SER A 556 51.47 1.10 -10.19
C SER A 556 50.72 2.08 -11.04
N ARG A 557 49.37 1.95 -11.12
CA ARG A 557 48.51 2.89 -11.85
C ARG A 557 48.43 4.23 -11.16
N LEU A 558 48.39 4.25 -9.82
CA LEU A 558 48.39 5.51 -9.06
C LEU A 558 49.76 6.20 -9.16
N ALA A 559 50.86 5.41 -9.15
CA ALA A 559 52.20 5.92 -9.36
C ALA A 559 52.37 6.54 -10.74
N GLN A 560 51.85 5.90 -11.79
CA GLN A 560 51.85 6.41 -13.16
C GLN A 560 51.02 7.69 -13.28
N ALA A 561 49.94 7.84 -12.52
CA ALA A 561 49.12 9.03 -12.48
C ALA A 561 49.69 10.16 -11.58
N GLY A 562 50.83 9.96 -10.95
CA GLY A 562 51.46 10.94 -10.04
C GLY A 562 50.71 11.13 -8.72
N LEU A 563 49.90 10.18 -8.33
CA LEU A 563 48.97 10.31 -7.18
C LEU A 563 49.37 9.48 -5.96
N LEU A 564 50.50 8.73 -6.00
CA LEU A 564 51.07 8.10 -4.83
C LEU A 564 52.00 9.08 -4.11
N PRO A 565 51.97 9.11 -2.80
CA PRO A 565 51.21 8.36 -1.80
C PRO A 565 50.13 9.25 -1.10
N MET A 566 49.03 9.46 -1.73
CA MET A 566 47.96 10.34 -1.22
C MET A 566 46.90 9.62 -0.40
N GLY A 567 47.23 8.63 0.34
CA GLY A 567 46.44 8.13 1.46
C GLY A 567 45.13 7.45 1.12
N GLY A 568 45.01 6.74 -0.02
CA GLY A 568 43.87 5.85 -0.25
C GLY A 568 42.50 6.46 -0.43
N THR A 569 42.42 7.75 -0.81
CA THR A 569 41.15 8.48 -1.02
C THR A 569 40.70 8.49 -2.49
N TYR A 570 41.32 7.71 -3.35
CA TYR A 570 41.08 7.69 -4.79
C TYR A 570 40.55 6.35 -5.25
N ILE A 571 39.75 6.39 -6.31
CA ILE A 571 39.20 5.24 -7.01
C ILE A 571 39.49 5.36 -8.50
N ILE A 572 39.91 4.26 -9.11
CA ILE A 572 39.87 4.10 -10.55
C ILE A 572 38.60 3.33 -10.87
N ALA A 573 37.60 4.01 -11.43
CA ALA A 573 36.32 3.41 -11.75
C ALA A 573 36.48 2.24 -12.73
N PRO A 574 35.80 1.08 -12.48
CA PRO A 574 35.81 -0.03 -13.42
C PRO A 574 35.17 0.36 -14.73
N GLY A 575 35.84 0.05 -15.81
CA GLY A 575 35.31 0.32 -17.14
C GLY A 575 36.33 0.76 -18.14
N VAL A 576 35.84 1.24 -19.26
CA VAL A 576 36.63 1.65 -20.43
C VAL A 576 36.29 3.05 -20.86
N VAL A 577 37.27 3.74 -21.40
CA VAL A 577 37.12 5.06 -22.02
C VAL A 577 36.96 4.85 -23.51
N ALA A 578 35.94 5.49 -24.11
CA ALA A 578 35.75 5.49 -25.55
C ALA A 578 36.75 6.45 -26.23
N ASN A 579 37.50 5.97 -27.20
CA ASN A 579 38.42 6.74 -27.99
C ASN A 579 37.73 7.38 -29.23
N SER A 580 38.33 8.40 -29.81
CA SER A 580 37.80 9.09 -30.98
C SER A 580 37.70 8.19 -32.25
N ASP A 581 38.48 7.11 -32.30
CA ASP A 581 38.44 6.11 -33.38
C ASP A 581 37.40 5.00 -33.20
N GLY A 582 36.61 5.10 -32.12
CA GLY A 582 35.59 4.08 -31.78
C GLY A 582 36.13 2.88 -30.99
N SER A 583 37.41 2.82 -30.70
CA SER A 583 38.01 1.81 -29.83
C SER A 583 37.79 2.13 -28.36
N TYR A 584 38.09 1.14 -27.50
CA TYR A 584 37.98 1.31 -26.04
C TYR A 584 39.31 0.98 -25.37
N THR A 585 39.68 1.80 -24.39
CA THR A 585 40.85 1.55 -23.55
C THR A 585 40.46 1.44 -22.07
N PRO A 586 41.10 0.58 -21.27
CA PRO A 586 40.80 0.52 -19.84
C PRO A 586 40.97 1.85 -19.16
N ASN A 587 40.06 2.20 -18.25
CA ASN A 587 40.18 3.42 -17.46
C ASN A 587 41.38 3.33 -16.53
N THR A 588 42.21 4.36 -16.57
CA THR A 588 43.38 4.49 -15.67
C THR A 588 43.31 5.75 -14.82
N LYS A 589 42.26 6.56 -15.02
CA LYS A 589 42.16 7.88 -14.38
C LYS A 589 41.58 7.76 -12.95
N PRO A 590 42.36 8.15 -11.92
CA PRO A 590 41.87 8.19 -10.56
C PRO A 590 41.00 9.40 -10.31
N VAL A 591 39.95 9.20 -9.53
CA VAL A 591 39.05 10.25 -9.02
C VAL A 591 38.90 10.09 -7.51
N THR A 592 38.54 11.17 -6.81
CA THR A 592 38.30 11.06 -5.36
C THR A 592 37.09 10.16 -5.11
N ALA A 593 37.13 9.40 -4.02
CA ALA A 593 36.01 8.53 -3.60
C ALA A 593 34.70 9.34 -3.47
N GLN A 594 34.78 10.57 -2.98
CA GLN A 594 33.61 11.46 -2.88
C GLN A 594 32.95 11.72 -4.25
N VAL A 595 33.75 12.08 -5.25
CA VAL A 595 33.26 12.38 -6.60
C VAL A 595 32.73 11.11 -7.27
N TYR A 596 33.48 9.99 -7.17
CA TYR A 596 33.07 8.71 -7.73
C TYR A 596 31.71 8.25 -7.18
N TYR A 597 31.56 8.18 -5.85
CA TYR A 597 30.32 7.72 -5.24
C TYR A 597 29.18 8.71 -5.42
N GLY A 598 29.50 10.01 -5.53
CA GLY A 598 28.52 11.04 -5.88
C GLY A 598 27.86 10.78 -7.24
N GLU A 599 28.66 10.42 -8.24
CA GLU A 599 28.17 10.08 -9.58
C GLU A 599 27.59 8.67 -9.66
N TYR A 600 28.23 7.68 -9.06
CA TYR A 600 27.77 6.29 -9.11
C TYR A 600 26.39 6.11 -8.47
N TYR A 601 26.16 6.71 -7.28
CA TYR A 601 24.91 6.61 -6.55
C TYR A 601 23.92 7.77 -6.84
N LYS A 602 24.20 8.64 -7.80
CA LYS A 602 23.26 9.74 -8.08
C LYS A 602 21.83 9.20 -8.29
N VAL A 603 20.86 10.00 -7.86
CA VAL A 603 19.43 9.62 -7.86
C VAL A 603 18.95 9.24 -9.26
N GLU A 604 19.46 9.89 -10.27
CA GLU A 604 19.14 9.67 -11.68
C GLU A 604 19.64 8.32 -12.19
N ASN A 605 20.75 7.80 -11.64
CA ASN A 605 21.26 6.48 -12.00
C ASN A 605 20.42 5.38 -11.32
N VAL A 606 19.32 5.03 -11.96
CA VAL A 606 18.33 4.10 -11.39
C VAL A 606 18.91 2.69 -11.27
N GLU A 607 19.72 2.23 -12.22
CA GLU A 607 20.28 0.89 -12.23
C GLU A 607 21.09 0.58 -10.97
N THR A 608 21.93 1.50 -10.50
CA THR A 608 22.79 1.30 -9.31
C THR A 608 22.01 1.29 -7.99
N ASN A 609 20.78 1.80 -8.01
CA ASN A 609 19.91 1.91 -6.86
C ASN A 609 18.67 1.00 -6.97
N LEU A 610 18.68 0.05 -7.92
CA LEU A 610 17.62 -0.92 -8.18
C LEU A 610 18.01 -2.30 -7.66
N PHE A 611 17.17 -2.87 -6.82
CA PHE A 611 17.44 -4.13 -6.14
C PHE A 611 16.35 -5.17 -6.42
N ASP A 612 16.67 -6.43 -6.16
CA ASP A 612 15.69 -7.49 -6.10
C ASP A 612 14.84 -7.33 -4.84
N ALA A 613 13.52 -7.46 -4.98
CA ALA A 613 12.56 -7.31 -3.89
C ALA A 613 12.14 -8.66 -3.28
N SER A 614 12.86 -9.74 -3.56
CA SER A 614 12.63 -11.05 -2.96
C SER A 614 12.92 -11.03 -1.46
N PHE A 615 12.08 -11.71 -0.71
CA PHE A 615 12.30 -11.90 0.73
C PHE A 615 11.64 -13.18 1.24
N LEU A 616 12.13 -13.64 2.40
CA LEU A 616 11.46 -14.59 3.29
C LEU A 616 11.36 -13.98 4.69
N LYS A 617 10.17 -13.93 5.26
CA LYS A 617 9.92 -13.37 6.59
C LYS A 617 9.37 -14.40 7.56
N ILE A 618 9.84 -14.34 8.81
CA ILE A 618 9.13 -14.92 9.94
C ILE A 618 8.09 -13.89 10.38
N ARG A 619 6.88 -14.04 9.86
CA ARG A 619 5.81 -13.04 9.97
C ARG A 619 5.18 -13.04 11.35
N GLU A 620 4.93 -14.23 11.91
CA GLU A 620 4.37 -14.38 13.26
C GLU A 620 4.86 -15.69 13.90
N VAL A 621 5.18 -15.61 15.19
CA VAL A 621 5.29 -16.76 16.08
C VAL A 621 4.36 -16.50 17.25
N ARG A 622 3.47 -17.45 17.55
CA ARG A 622 2.46 -17.37 18.63
C ARG A 622 2.48 -18.64 19.45
N LEU A 623 2.63 -18.51 20.75
CA LEU A 623 2.48 -19.58 21.72
C LEU A 623 1.26 -19.31 22.60
N GLU A 624 0.27 -20.16 22.55
CA GLU A 624 -0.98 -20.03 23.28
C GLU A 624 -1.17 -21.18 24.26
N TYR A 625 -1.67 -20.85 25.44
CA TYR A 625 -2.17 -21.82 26.42
C TYR A 625 -3.65 -21.60 26.68
N VAL A 626 -4.43 -22.66 26.53
CA VAL A 626 -5.88 -22.68 26.78
C VAL A 626 -6.13 -23.33 28.16
N PHE A 627 -6.77 -22.60 29.05
CA PHE A 627 -7.08 -23.09 30.40
C PHE A 627 -8.14 -24.17 30.31
N THR A 628 -7.92 -25.24 31.07
CA THR A 628 -8.90 -26.36 31.17
C THR A 628 -10.13 -25.95 31.97
N LYS A 629 -11.26 -26.58 31.73
CA LYS A 629 -12.47 -26.39 32.56
C LYS A 629 -12.21 -26.60 34.05
N ARG A 630 -11.30 -27.54 34.41
CA ARG A 630 -10.91 -27.79 35.80
C ARG A 630 -10.20 -26.59 36.45
N GLN A 631 -9.33 -25.92 35.71
CA GLN A 631 -8.62 -24.71 36.15
C GLN A 631 -9.58 -23.54 36.34
N LEU A 632 -10.61 -23.42 35.48
CA LEU A 632 -11.58 -22.33 35.52
C LEU A 632 -12.76 -22.58 36.49
N ARG A 633 -12.86 -23.74 37.09
CA ARG A 633 -14.02 -24.18 37.89
C ARG A 633 -14.43 -23.19 39.02
N LYS A 634 -13.49 -22.44 39.56
CA LYS A 634 -13.71 -21.45 40.63
C LYS A 634 -13.87 -20.02 40.14
N THR A 635 -13.98 -19.81 38.84
CA THR A 635 -14.12 -18.50 38.20
C THR A 635 -15.46 -18.41 37.47
N PRO A 636 -15.98 -17.21 37.19
CA PRO A 636 -17.18 -17.03 36.35
C PRO A 636 -16.90 -17.25 34.86
N LEU A 637 -15.69 -17.71 34.48
CA LEU A 637 -15.28 -17.84 33.08
C LEU A 637 -15.70 -19.20 32.50
N SER A 638 -16.34 -19.16 31.36
CA SER A 638 -16.65 -20.35 30.54
C SER A 638 -15.44 -20.86 29.75
N SER A 639 -14.57 -19.94 29.34
CA SER A 639 -13.27 -20.23 28.70
C SER A 639 -12.24 -19.13 28.93
N ALA A 640 -10.95 -19.50 28.94
CA ALA A 640 -9.85 -18.54 28.96
C ALA A 640 -8.65 -19.07 28.18
N SER A 641 -7.93 -18.20 27.49
CA SER A 641 -6.61 -18.49 26.92
C SER A 641 -5.68 -17.30 27.05
N ILE A 642 -4.39 -17.58 27.18
CA ILE A 642 -3.33 -16.60 27.14
C ILE A 642 -2.35 -16.95 26.03
N ALA A 643 -1.93 -15.95 25.25
CA ALA A 643 -0.96 -16.16 24.20
C ALA A 643 0.12 -15.08 24.22
N LEU A 644 1.36 -15.53 24.02
CA LEU A 644 2.51 -14.67 23.68
C LEU A 644 2.65 -14.69 22.16
N TYR A 645 2.87 -13.53 21.57
CA TYR A 645 3.12 -13.45 20.12
C TYR A 645 4.22 -12.45 19.77
N GLY A 646 4.94 -12.78 18.71
CA GLY A 646 5.88 -11.87 18.07
C GLY A 646 5.59 -11.78 16.58
N ARG A 647 5.64 -10.58 16.01
CA ARG A 647 5.37 -10.33 14.58
C ARG A 647 6.54 -9.63 13.91
N ASN A 648 6.71 -9.88 12.61
CA ASN A 648 7.80 -9.36 11.78
C ASN A 648 9.17 -9.60 12.42
N LEU A 649 9.40 -10.82 12.93
CA LEU A 649 10.56 -11.13 13.75
C LEU A 649 11.86 -11.10 12.95
N PHE A 650 11.84 -11.63 11.72
CA PHE A 650 13.00 -11.67 10.83
C PHE A 650 12.57 -11.44 9.38
N CYS A 651 13.43 -10.76 8.62
CA CYS A 651 13.33 -10.58 7.17
C CYS A 651 14.68 -10.98 6.56
N PHE A 652 14.67 -12.00 5.71
CA PHE A 652 15.82 -12.44 4.92
C PHE A 652 15.65 -11.90 3.51
N THR A 653 16.55 -11.01 3.08
CA THR A 653 16.48 -10.32 1.78
C THR A 653 17.87 -9.77 1.43
N ASP A 654 18.16 -9.65 0.14
CA ASP A 654 19.34 -8.97 -0.38
C ASP A 654 19.11 -7.45 -0.55
N TYR A 655 17.90 -6.96 -0.27
CA TYR A 655 17.60 -5.54 -0.30
C TYR A 655 18.33 -4.80 0.83
N PRO A 656 19.18 -3.81 0.52
CA PRO A 656 20.09 -3.23 1.52
C PRO A 656 19.44 -2.23 2.46
N VAL A 657 18.20 -1.77 2.16
CA VAL A 657 17.53 -0.69 2.90
C VAL A 657 16.23 -1.22 3.49
N PHE A 658 16.10 -1.22 4.81
CA PHE A 658 14.90 -1.53 5.59
C PHE A 658 14.11 -2.78 5.14
N ASP A 659 13.01 -2.59 4.41
CA ASP A 659 12.05 -3.64 4.08
C ASP A 659 11.64 -3.57 2.60
N PRO A 660 11.81 -4.65 1.82
CA PRO A 660 11.46 -4.66 0.40
C PRO A 660 9.94 -4.56 0.11
N GLU A 661 9.08 -4.67 1.13
CA GLU A 661 7.62 -4.43 0.97
C GLU A 661 7.23 -2.96 1.10
N THR A 662 8.16 -2.06 1.45
CA THR A 662 7.86 -0.63 1.55
C THR A 662 7.67 -0.02 0.17
N GLY A 663 6.74 0.94 0.07
CA GLY A 663 6.50 1.72 -1.13
C GLY A 663 6.48 3.22 -0.83
N ALA A 664 6.90 4.02 -1.79
CA ALA A 664 6.81 5.48 -1.68
C ALA A 664 5.36 5.95 -1.87
N LEU A 665 5.02 7.08 -1.24
CA LEU A 665 3.73 7.74 -1.41
C LEU A 665 3.84 8.82 -2.49
N ASN A 666 2.86 8.86 -3.38
CA ASN A 666 2.66 9.93 -4.35
C ASN A 666 1.22 10.43 -4.25
N GLY A 667 1.03 11.60 -3.64
CA GLY A 667 -0.29 12.21 -3.47
C GLY A 667 -1.31 11.36 -2.69
N GLY A 668 -0.87 10.45 -1.81
CA GLY A 668 -1.70 9.52 -1.06
C GLY A 668 -1.77 8.10 -1.64
N ASN A 669 -1.28 7.88 -2.85
CA ASN A 669 -1.17 6.56 -3.47
C ASN A 669 0.20 5.94 -3.19
N ILE A 670 0.23 4.63 -2.98
CA ILE A 670 1.48 3.87 -2.88
C ILE A 670 1.97 3.56 -4.28
N VAL A 671 3.22 3.93 -4.58
CA VAL A 671 3.89 3.60 -5.84
C VAL A 671 4.70 2.31 -5.63
N PRO A 672 4.30 1.19 -6.24
CA PRO A 672 5.02 -0.07 -6.08
C PRO A 672 6.42 0.02 -6.73
N GLY A 673 7.38 -0.69 -6.14
CA GLY A 673 8.74 -0.77 -6.67
C GLY A 673 9.58 0.50 -6.52
N VAL A 674 9.13 1.47 -5.69
CA VAL A 674 9.92 2.66 -5.35
C VAL A 674 9.91 2.87 -3.84
N GLU A 675 11.07 3.10 -3.25
CA GLU A 675 11.25 3.47 -1.86
C GLU A 675 11.89 4.87 -1.77
N ALA A 676 11.37 5.73 -0.88
CA ALA A 676 11.85 7.10 -0.69
C ALA A 676 11.71 7.55 0.77
N GLY A 677 12.77 7.37 1.57
CA GLY A 677 12.80 7.81 2.95
C GLY A 677 11.78 7.11 3.85
N SER A 678 11.43 5.87 3.54
CA SER A 678 10.51 5.08 4.34
C SER A 678 11.13 4.74 5.71
N LEU A 679 10.28 4.59 6.73
CA LEU A 679 10.73 4.02 8.01
C LEU A 679 10.80 2.49 7.90
N PRO A 680 11.71 1.84 8.67
CA PRO A 680 11.75 0.39 8.73
C PRO A 680 10.45 -0.18 9.30
N THR A 681 10.07 -1.37 8.86
CA THR A 681 8.99 -2.13 9.50
C THR A 681 9.39 -2.51 10.91
N THR A 682 8.40 -2.50 11.82
CA THR A 682 8.65 -2.76 13.24
C THR A 682 8.42 -4.21 13.59
N ARG A 683 9.28 -4.76 14.45
CA ARG A 683 8.98 -5.97 15.22
C ARG A 683 8.00 -5.61 16.32
N SER A 684 6.99 -6.42 16.52
CA SER A 684 6.08 -6.26 17.66
C SER A 684 6.00 -7.54 18.48
N MET A 685 5.96 -7.38 19.78
CA MET A 685 5.74 -8.48 20.71
C MET A 685 4.58 -8.10 21.63
N GLY A 686 3.80 -9.07 22.02
CA GLY A 686 2.65 -8.79 22.86
C GLY A 686 2.07 -10.02 23.53
N VAL A 687 1.14 -9.74 24.42
CA VAL A 687 0.33 -10.73 25.14
C VAL A 687 -1.11 -10.57 24.70
N SER A 688 -1.78 -11.66 24.45
CA SER A 688 -3.23 -11.72 24.17
C SER A 688 -3.90 -12.53 25.23
N LEU A 689 -4.91 -11.98 25.87
CA LEU A 689 -5.78 -12.67 26.82
C LEU A 689 -7.19 -12.71 26.23
N ASN A 690 -7.73 -13.90 26.09
CA ASN A 690 -9.13 -14.11 25.68
C ASN A 690 -9.88 -14.74 26.84
N VAL A 691 -11.02 -14.17 27.21
CA VAL A 691 -11.91 -14.67 28.25
C VAL A 691 -13.35 -14.65 27.76
N SER A 692 -14.11 -15.67 28.13
CA SER A 692 -15.57 -15.74 27.92
C SER A 692 -16.24 -16.04 29.23
N PHE A 693 -17.39 -15.43 29.46
CA PHE A 693 -18.19 -15.58 30.67
C PHE A 693 -19.39 -16.49 30.46
#